data_5e1f500fe475f88ccadd06a25624ddd9
#
_entry.id   5e1f500fe475f88ccadd06a25624ddd9
#
_cell.length_a   1.000
_cell.length_b   1.000
_cell.length_c   1.000
_cell.angle_alpha   90.00
_cell.angle_beta   90.00
_cell.angle_gamma   90.00
#
_symmetry.space_group_name_H-M   'P 1'
#
loop_
_entity.id
_entity.type
_entity.pdbx_description
1 polymer ?
#
loop_
_entity_poly.entity_id
_entity_poly.type
_entity_poly.pdbx_seq_one_letter_code
_entity_poly.pdbx_strand_id
1 'polypeptide(L)'
;MTKAVPSVSVTYAANGSSTKANELGMRAMQERAYDRRGEQYLLIKSPPASGKSRALMFIALDKLHNQGLRQAIVVVPEKSIGSSFNDEPLSQHGFWADWTVKPQWNLCNAPGGDDGKVGAVGKFLASKDQVLVCTHATFRFAVDRFGVEAFDDRLIAVDEFHHVSANPDNKLGAHLGSLVARDKVHLVAMSGSYFRGDAEAVLSPEDEARFDTVTYTYYEQLNGYQHLKTLDIGYFFYSGSYADDILKVLDPTEKTILHIPNVNSRESTKDKHREVEHIIDALGDWQGTDPVTGFQLVRTLEGRMLRIADLVDDEPAKRDRVSAALKDPAQKNNRDHVDIIVALGMAKEGFDWIWCEHALTVGYRASLTEIVQIIGRATRDAVGKTRARFTNLIAEPDAAEAAVTEAVNDTLKAIAASLLMEQVLAPRFNFTPKSPKNGPVEGFDYGAGGYDPAKENVGFNEAKGQFQIEIKGLAEPKSREAKRICQEDLNEVITAFVQDKTTIERGLFDEELVPEELTQVRMGKIVGARFPELDAEDQEAVRQHAVAALNLTQKAKEIALTDGGGETASGNTALIDGVRKFAMDVRELDIDLIDRINPFGEAYAILAKTMSEASLREIAAVIAAKKVQMSPEDARDLARRAVKFKQERGRLPSLTAQDPWEKKMAEGVAFLARMKQEAANG
;
A
#
# COMPACT_ATOMS: atom_id res chain seq x y z
N MET A 1 -12.49 -26.69 14.20
CA MET A 1 -11.87 -25.36 14.27
C MET A 1 -11.85 -24.79 12.86
N THR A 2 -12.64 -23.79 12.58
CA THR A 2 -12.60 -23.05 11.31
C THR A 2 -11.30 -22.25 11.30
N LYS A 3 -10.29 -22.73 10.58
CA LYS A 3 -9.07 -21.95 10.34
C LYS A 3 -9.45 -20.70 9.54
N ALA A 4 -8.96 -19.54 9.94
CA ALA A 4 -9.08 -18.33 9.14
C ALA A 4 -8.54 -18.62 7.74
N VAL A 5 -9.40 -18.48 6.73
CA VAL A 5 -9.00 -18.69 5.34
C VAL A 5 -8.38 -17.38 4.84
N PRO A 6 -7.13 -17.37 4.33
CA PRO A 6 -6.56 -16.15 3.78
C PRO A 6 -7.38 -15.67 2.60
N SER A 7 -7.63 -14.37 2.52
CA SER A 7 -8.26 -13.72 1.37
C SER A 7 -7.27 -13.54 0.22
N VAL A 8 -6.00 -13.35 0.56
CA VAL A 8 -4.88 -13.25 -0.38
C VAL A 8 -3.80 -14.21 0.08
N SER A 9 -3.33 -15.07 -0.81
CA SER A 9 -2.17 -15.93 -0.58
C SER A 9 -1.27 -15.85 -1.80
N VAL A 10 -0.03 -15.41 -1.60
CA VAL A 10 0.94 -15.24 -2.68
C VAL A 10 2.23 -15.99 -2.33
N THR A 11 2.74 -16.75 -3.29
CA THR A 11 4.02 -17.47 -3.16
C THR A 11 5.02 -16.90 -4.16
N TYR A 12 6.25 -16.73 -3.73
CA TYR A 12 7.35 -16.10 -4.47
C TYR A 12 8.48 -17.08 -4.71
N ALA A 13 9.32 -16.79 -5.71
CA ALA A 13 10.42 -17.67 -6.13
C ALA A 13 11.55 -17.76 -5.08
N ALA A 14 11.68 -16.79 -4.19
CA ALA A 14 12.75 -16.71 -3.19
C ALA A 14 14.16 -16.89 -3.82
N ASN A 15 14.44 -16.12 -4.87
CA ASN A 15 15.67 -16.25 -5.68
C ASN A 15 16.90 -15.53 -5.08
N GLY A 16 16.76 -14.83 -3.95
CA GLY A 16 17.84 -14.15 -3.25
C GLY A 16 18.30 -12.81 -3.87
N SER A 17 17.70 -12.35 -4.97
CA SER A 17 18.16 -11.17 -5.70
C SER A 17 18.03 -9.86 -4.93
N SER A 18 16.99 -9.70 -4.10
CA SER A 18 16.74 -8.47 -3.33
C SER A 18 17.61 -8.35 -2.06
N THR A 19 18.21 -9.45 -1.62
CA THR A 19 19.07 -9.50 -0.42
C THR A 19 20.55 -9.47 -0.76
N LYS A 20 20.92 -9.81 -2.00
CA LYS A 20 22.31 -9.80 -2.47
C LYS A 20 22.81 -8.37 -2.61
N ALA A 21 23.98 -8.09 -2.04
CA ALA A 21 24.65 -6.81 -2.19
C ALA A 21 25.64 -6.86 -3.36
N ASN A 22 25.80 -5.72 -4.06
CA ASN A 22 26.85 -5.53 -5.07
C ASN A 22 28.20 -5.22 -4.41
N GLU A 23 29.23 -4.91 -5.22
CA GLU A 23 30.59 -4.60 -4.75
C GLU A 23 30.65 -3.35 -3.83
N LEU A 24 29.70 -2.44 -3.95
CA LEU A 24 29.57 -1.26 -3.10
C LEU A 24 28.72 -1.51 -1.83
N GLY A 25 28.31 -2.74 -1.58
CA GLY A 25 27.45 -3.10 -0.47
C GLY A 25 25.98 -2.70 -0.63
N MET A 26 25.54 -2.39 -1.84
CA MET A 26 24.18 -1.96 -2.16
C MET A 26 23.32 -3.15 -2.60
N ARG A 27 22.13 -3.29 -2.03
CA ARG A 27 21.10 -4.20 -2.54
C ARG A 27 20.44 -3.62 -3.81
N ALA A 28 19.70 -4.41 -4.55
CA ALA A 28 19.11 -4.03 -5.83
C ALA A 28 18.31 -2.70 -5.80
N MET A 29 17.48 -2.47 -4.78
CA MET A 29 16.75 -1.20 -4.61
C MET A 29 17.71 -0.03 -4.37
N GLN A 30 18.72 -0.24 -3.53
CA GLN A 30 19.70 0.79 -3.18
C GLN A 30 20.57 1.18 -4.37
N GLU A 31 21.02 0.20 -5.14
CA GLU A 31 21.77 0.40 -6.39
C GLU A 31 20.93 1.20 -7.39
N ARG A 32 19.69 0.79 -7.65
CA ARG A 32 18.76 1.50 -8.53
C ARG A 32 18.57 2.96 -8.12
N ALA A 33 18.41 3.23 -6.82
CA ALA A 33 18.29 4.58 -6.30
C ALA A 33 19.60 5.37 -6.42
N TYR A 34 20.73 4.73 -6.15
CA TYR A 34 22.05 5.35 -6.27
C TYR A 34 22.42 5.69 -7.71
N ASP A 35 21.98 4.94 -8.69
CA ASP A 35 22.17 5.25 -10.12
C ASP A 35 21.52 6.58 -10.53
N ARG A 36 20.49 7.02 -9.78
CA ARG A 36 19.81 8.31 -9.95
C ARG A 36 20.31 9.41 -9.00
N ARG A 37 21.45 9.20 -8.32
CA ARG A 37 21.99 10.15 -7.33
C ARG A 37 22.31 11.53 -7.88
N GLY A 38 22.50 11.66 -9.20
CA GLY A 38 22.74 12.94 -9.87
C GLY A 38 21.52 13.86 -9.92
N GLU A 39 20.32 13.31 -9.83
CA GLU A 39 19.09 14.08 -9.98
C GLU A 39 18.92 15.07 -8.82
N GLN A 40 18.48 16.28 -9.15
CA GLN A 40 18.23 17.33 -8.15
C GLN A 40 17.01 16.98 -7.29
N TYR A 41 15.96 16.48 -7.91
CA TYR A 41 14.73 16.02 -7.27
C TYR A 41 14.55 14.54 -7.53
N LEU A 42 14.56 13.72 -6.48
CA LEU A 42 14.46 12.26 -6.57
C LEU A 42 13.39 11.75 -5.62
N LEU A 43 12.46 10.97 -6.15
CA LEU A 43 11.41 10.30 -5.40
C LEU A 43 11.65 8.77 -5.40
N ILE A 44 11.87 8.20 -4.22
CA ILE A 44 12.10 6.77 -4.03
C ILE A 44 10.83 6.13 -3.46
N LYS A 45 10.11 5.37 -4.30
CA LYS A 45 8.93 4.58 -3.95
C LYS A 45 9.37 3.13 -3.74
N SER A 46 9.43 2.67 -2.49
CA SER A 46 9.83 1.29 -2.20
C SER A 46 9.22 0.76 -0.90
N PRO A 47 8.98 -0.56 -0.78
CA PRO A 47 8.33 -1.14 0.37
C PRO A 47 9.06 -0.92 1.69
N PRO A 48 8.39 -1.10 2.85
CA PRO A 48 9.08 -1.23 4.12
C PRO A 48 10.16 -2.32 4.08
N ALA A 49 11.24 -2.15 4.85
CA ALA A 49 12.38 -3.06 4.90
C ALA A 49 13.22 -3.22 3.61
N SER A 50 12.97 -2.44 2.56
CA SER A 50 13.78 -2.42 1.33
C SER A 50 15.19 -1.82 1.52
N GLY A 51 15.43 -1.12 2.64
CA GLY A 51 16.71 -0.47 2.95
C GLY A 51 16.80 0.99 2.48
N LYS A 52 15.67 1.70 2.45
CA LYS A 52 15.57 3.14 2.07
C LYS A 52 16.57 4.03 2.80
N SER A 53 16.65 3.92 4.14
CA SER A 53 17.54 4.77 4.93
C SER A 53 19.00 4.63 4.49
N ARG A 54 19.45 3.39 4.20
CA ARG A 54 20.81 3.15 3.70
C ARG A 54 20.99 3.65 2.26
N ALA A 55 19.97 3.55 1.40
CA ALA A 55 20.00 4.15 0.06
C ALA A 55 20.19 5.65 0.12
N LEU A 56 19.50 6.31 1.05
CA LEU A 56 19.68 7.76 1.27
C LEU A 56 21.09 8.09 1.73
N MET A 57 21.70 7.31 2.63
CA MET A 57 23.08 7.55 3.09
C MET A 57 24.07 7.52 1.93
N PHE A 58 23.96 6.53 1.03
CA PHE A 58 24.78 6.45 -0.17
C PHE A 58 24.63 7.69 -1.07
N ILE A 59 23.38 8.09 -1.33
CA ILE A 59 23.07 9.25 -2.17
C ILE A 59 23.56 10.54 -1.52
N ALA A 60 23.31 10.71 -0.21
CA ALA A 60 23.72 11.92 0.52
C ALA A 60 25.23 12.09 0.55
N LEU A 61 25.98 11.02 0.78
CA LEU A 61 27.45 11.05 0.73
C LEU A 61 27.96 11.46 -0.64
N ASP A 62 27.39 10.92 -1.72
CA ASP A 62 27.78 11.33 -3.07
C ASP A 62 27.46 12.81 -3.33
N LYS A 63 26.28 13.29 -2.92
CA LYS A 63 25.89 14.69 -3.08
C LYS A 63 26.79 15.64 -2.30
N LEU A 64 27.20 15.26 -1.09
CA LEU A 64 28.12 16.05 -0.25
C LEU A 64 29.56 16.09 -0.80
N HIS A 65 30.07 14.97 -1.28
CA HIS A 65 31.48 14.84 -1.68
C HIS A 65 31.74 15.13 -3.15
N ASN A 66 30.79 14.76 -4.04
CA ASN A 66 31.01 14.80 -5.48
C ASN A 66 30.15 15.86 -6.20
N GLN A 67 29.07 16.35 -5.58
CA GLN A 67 28.15 17.30 -6.21
C GLN A 67 28.18 18.71 -5.57
N GLY A 68 29.08 18.93 -4.60
CA GLY A 68 29.33 20.23 -4.03
C GLY A 68 28.29 20.77 -3.05
N LEU A 69 27.35 19.92 -2.60
CA LEU A 69 26.38 20.33 -1.58
C LEU A 69 27.07 20.53 -0.22
N ARG A 70 26.62 21.52 0.51
CA ARG A 70 27.24 21.92 1.77
C ARG A 70 26.89 21.00 2.93
N GLN A 71 25.62 20.61 3.02
CA GLN A 71 25.04 19.89 4.15
C GLN A 71 23.87 19.01 3.69
N ALA A 72 23.61 17.93 4.40
CA ALA A 72 22.45 17.06 4.26
C ALA A 72 21.58 17.14 5.52
N ILE A 73 20.30 17.40 5.36
CA ILE A 73 19.30 17.46 6.41
C ILE A 73 18.32 16.33 6.18
N VAL A 74 18.35 15.33 7.08
CA VAL A 74 17.40 14.20 7.06
C VAL A 74 16.21 14.53 7.94
N VAL A 75 15.03 14.46 7.35
CA VAL A 75 13.75 14.86 7.95
C VAL A 75 12.87 13.65 8.09
N VAL A 76 12.61 13.20 9.33
CA VAL A 76 11.86 11.98 9.65
C VAL A 76 10.53 12.32 10.32
N PRO A 77 9.47 11.50 10.17
CA PRO A 77 8.16 11.81 10.76
C PRO A 77 8.20 11.82 12.29
N GLU A 78 8.92 10.89 12.92
CA GLU A 78 8.95 10.72 14.37
C GLU A 78 10.37 10.54 14.91
N LYS A 79 10.55 10.85 16.21
CA LYS A 79 11.84 10.71 16.90
C LYS A 79 12.40 9.28 16.88
N SER A 80 11.52 8.28 16.95
CA SER A 80 11.89 6.86 16.94
C SER A 80 12.62 6.43 15.67
N ILE A 81 12.33 7.05 14.54
CA ILE A 81 12.94 6.76 13.22
C ILE A 81 14.33 7.38 13.09
N GLY A 82 14.62 8.43 13.86
CA GLY A 82 15.93 9.08 13.84
C GLY A 82 17.10 8.13 14.12
N SER A 83 16.86 7.03 14.85
CA SER A 83 17.86 5.99 15.09
C SER A 83 18.27 5.20 13.84
N SER A 84 17.43 5.16 12.80
CA SER A 84 17.75 4.53 11.52
C SER A 84 18.82 5.28 10.72
N PHE A 85 19.15 6.49 11.16
CA PHE A 85 20.16 7.36 10.55
C PHE A 85 21.36 7.63 11.47
N ASN A 86 21.59 6.77 12.46
CA ASN A 86 22.83 6.78 13.24
C ASN A 86 24.03 6.36 12.37
N ASP A 87 25.23 6.42 12.94
CA ASP A 87 26.46 6.04 12.26
C ASP A 87 26.33 4.65 11.60
N GLU A 88 26.75 4.57 10.34
CA GLU A 88 26.73 3.34 9.56
C GLU A 88 28.07 3.16 8.85
N PRO A 89 28.84 2.07 9.14
CA PRO A 89 30.15 1.82 8.56
C PRO A 89 30.04 1.22 7.16
N LEU A 90 29.63 2.02 6.18
CA LEU A 90 29.39 1.59 4.80
C LEU A 90 30.66 1.11 4.10
N SER A 91 31.83 1.63 4.49
CA SER A 91 33.13 1.22 3.93
C SER A 91 33.47 -0.24 4.22
N GLN A 92 32.96 -0.82 5.31
CA GLN A 92 33.11 -2.24 5.62
C GLN A 92 32.41 -3.14 4.60
N HIS A 93 31.48 -2.57 3.81
CA HIS A 93 30.73 -3.26 2.78
C HIS A 93 31.12 -2.88 1.35
N GLY A 94 32.26 -2.13 1.18
CA GLY A 94 32.79 -1.76 -0.13
C GLY A 94 32.49 -0.34 -0.59
N PHE A 95 31.72 0.45 0.17
CA PHE A 95 31.51 1.85 -0.18
C PHE A 95 32.74 2.70 0.16
N TRP A 96 32.93 3.82 -0.50
CA TRP A 96 34.14 4.66 -0.38
C TRP A 96 34.15 5.59 0.84
N ALA A 97 33.04 5.71 1.58
CA ALA A 97 32.90 6.55 2.77
C ALA A 97 31.92 5.95 3.78
N ASP A 98 32.04 6.37 5.05
CA ASP A 98 31.10 6.00 6.11
C ASP A 98 30.10 7.14 6.36
N TRP A 99 28.88 6.75 6.73
CA TRP A 99 27.88 7.69 7.19
C TRP A 99 28.07 7.98 8.68
N THR A 100 28.27 9.24 9.01
CA THR A 100 28.48 9.68 10.41
C THR A 100 27.61 10.87 10.76
N VAL A 101 26.99 10.82 11.93
CA VAL A 101 26.15 11.89 12.49
C VAL A 101 26.64 12.24 13.87
N LYS A 102 27.14 13.45 14.08
CA LYS A 102 27.53 13.89 15.41
C LYS A 102 26.34 13.86 16.37
N PRO A 103 26.50 13.38 17.61
CA PRO A 103 25.39 13.22 18.56
C PRO A 103 24.54 14.49 18.75
N GLN A 104 25.14 15.66 18.75
CA GLN A 104 24.42 16.93 18.88
C GLN A 104 23.56 17.30 17.66
N TRP A 105 23.80 16.67 16.50
CA TRP A 105 23.05 16.89 15.27
C TRP A 105 22.00 15.80 14.96
N ASN A 106 21.91 14.77 15.78
CA ASN A 106 20.74 13.90 15.77
C ASN A 106 19.70 14.46 16.76
N LEU A 107 18.90 15.42 16.30
CA LEU A 107 17.92 16.13 17.14
C LEU A 107 16.74 15.24 17.57
N CYS A 108 16.62 14.04 17.00
CA CYS A 108 15.64 13.05 17.44
C CYS A 108 16.02 12.47 18.82
N ASN A 109 17.32 12.28 19.07
CA ASN A 109 17.85 11.71 20.30
C ASN A 109 18.33 12.76 21.30
N ALA A 110 18.51 14.01 20.85
CA ALA A 110 19.02 15.09 21.69
C ALA A 110 17.99 15.48 22.77
N PRO A 111 18.43 15.72 24.02
CA PRO A 111 17.58 16.25 25.06
C PRO A 111 17.13 17.69 24.74
N GLY A 112 15.98 18.10 25.25
CA GLY A 112 15.47 19.47 25.10
C GLY A 112 14.11 19.56 24.40
N GLY A 113 13.43 20.69 24.61
CA GLY A 113 12.14 21.02 23.99
C GLY A 113 12.30 21.47 22.52
N ASP A 114 11.16 21.64 21.84
CA ASP A 114 11.13 21.93 20.40
C ASP A 114 11.80 23.25 20.02
N ASP A 115 11.67 24.31 20.82
CA ASP A 115 12.35 25.61 20.58
C ASP A 115 13.88 25.49 20.61
N GLY A 116 14.42 24.66 21.50
CA GLY A 116 15.85 24.37 21.56
C GLY A 116 16.34 23.63 20.31
N LYS A 117 15.54 22.72 19.77
CA LYS A 117 15.84 21.94 18.57
C LYS A 117 15.82 22.81 17.30
N VAL A 118 14.84 23.71 17.17
CA VAL A 118 14.82 24.71 16.07
C VAL A 118 16.05 25.60 16.12
N GLY A 119 16.46 26.07 17.31
CA GLY A 119 17.70 26.83 17.49
C GLY A 119 18.94 26.03 17.10
N ALA A 120 18.95 24.71 17.36
CA ALA A 120 20.05 23.82 16.95
C ALA A 120 20.16 23.69 15.43
N VAL A 121 19.02 23.68 14.69
CA VAL A 121 19.05 23.72 13.21
C VAL A 121 19.78 24.96 12.73
N GLY A 122 19.49 26.17 13.28
CA GLY A 122 20.19 27.40 12.92
C GLY A 122 21.70 27.36 13.19
N LYS A 123 22.10 26.74 14.31
CA LYS A 123 23.54 26.53 14.63
C LYS A 123 24.20 25.57 13.64
N PHE A 124 23.48 24.49 13.26
CA PHE A 124 23.96 23.56 12.24
C PHE A 124 24.14 24.22 10.89
N LEU A 125 23.17 25.00 10.42
CA LEU A 125 23.25 25.73 9.14
C LEU A 125 24.47 26.69 9.08
N ALA A 126 24.89 27.22 10.21
CA ALA A 126 26.07 28.07 10.32
C ALA A 126 27.39 27.29 10.54
N SER A 127 27.32 25.99 10.81
CA SER A 127 28.47 25.12 11.07
C SER A 127 29.11 24.59 9.79
N LYS A 128 30.27 23.91 9.94
CA LYS A 128 30.90 23.12 8.87
C LYS A 128 30.52 21.64 8.91
N ASP A 129 29.67 21.23 9.85
CA ASP A 129 29.23 19.85 9.98
C ASP A 129 28.26 19.50 8.85
N GLN A 130 28.31 18.26 8.37
CA GLN A 130 27.69 17.90 7.09
C GLN A 130 26.30 17.27 7.24
N VAL A 131 25.97 16.62 8.36
CA VAL A 131 24.74 15.85 8.51
C VAL A 131 23.95 16.27 9.73
N LEU A 132 22.66 16.52 9.54
CA LEU A 132 21.67 16.76 10.59
C LEU A 132 20.50 15.79 10.40
N VAL A 133 19.98 15.26 11.51
CA VAL A 133 18.73 14.48 11.53
C VAL A 133 17.73 15.19 12.44
N CYS A 134 16.51 15.44 11.94
CA CYS A 134 15.44 16.09 12.71
C CYS A 134 14.06 15.57 12.31
N THR A 135 13.04 15.89 13.11
CA THR A 135 11.66 15.53 12.79
C THR A 135 11.02 16.48 11.77
N HIS A 136 9.96 16.04 11.08
CA HIS A 136 9.10 16.86 10.22
C HIS A 136 8.66 18.15 10.92
N ALA A 137 8.25 18.05 12.20
CA ALA A 137 7.86 19.22 12.99
C ALA A 137 9.02 20.19 13.21
N THR A 138 10.20 19.69 13.60
CA THR A 138 11.40 20.52 13.81
C THR A 138 11.82 21.24 12.52
N PHE A 139 11.83 20.53 11.40
CA PHE A 139 12.17 21.09 10.08
C PHE A 139 11.18 22.19 9.68
N ARG A 140 9.88 21.93 9.79
CA ARG A 140 8.83 22.92 9.50
C ARG A 140 9.04 24.22 10.28
N PHE A 141 9.23 24.15 11.59
CA PHE A 141 9.47 25.31 12.42
C PHE A 141 10.81 25.99 12.10
N ALA A 142 11.81 25.25 11.65
CA ALA A 142 13.07 25.83 11.21
C ALA A 142 12.90 26.64 9.93
N VAL A 143 12.13 26.15 8.96
CA VAL A 143 11.80 26.90 7.73
C VAL A 143 10.98 28.15 8.06
N ASP A 144 9.97 28.05 8.95
CA ASP A 144 9.20 29.21 9.42
C ASP A 144 10.12 30.28 10.05
N ARG A 145 11.15 29.87 10.78
CA ARG A 145 12.03 30.78 11.52
C ARG A 145 13.16 31.38 10.69
N PHE A 146 13.77 30.60 9.82
CA PHE A 146 15.00 30.99 9.10
C PHE A 146 14.77 31.34 7.63
N GLY A 147 13.57 31.10 7.11
CA GLY A 147 13.24 31.25 5.69
C GLY A 147 13.77 30.11 4.82
N VAL A 148 13.21 29.97 3.63
CA VAL A 148 13.59 28.94 2.65
C VAL A 148 15.03 29.16 2.12
N GLU A 149 15.51 30.41 2.06
CA GLU A 149 16.84 30.81 1.59
C GLU A 149 17.97 30.21 2.45
N ALA A 150 17.68 29.97 3.73
CA ALA A 150 18.67 29.40 4.64
C ALA A 150 19.06 27.97 4.26
N PHE A 151 18.28 27.33 3.40
CA PHE A 151 18.46 25.93 2.98
C PHE A 151 19.08 25.78 1.59
N ASP A 152 19.44 26.90 0.91
CA ASP A 152 20.11 26.85 -0.40
C ASP A 152 21.40 26.02 -0.36
N ASP A 153 21.75 25.39 -1.47
CA ASP A 153 22.92 24.52 -1.67
C ASP A 153 23.03 23.35 -0.69
N ARG A 154 21.86 22.80 -0.27
CA ARG A 154 21.77 21.67 0.67
C ARG A 154 20.90 20.56 0.10
N LEU A 155 21.14 19.36 0.63
CA LEU A 155 20.23 18.23 0.47
C LEU A 155 19.18 18.25 1.58
N ILE A 156 17.92 18.25 1.20
CA ILE A 156 16.79 17.98 2.08
C ILE A 156 16.29 16.57 1.74
N ALA A 157 16.40 15.65 2.70
CA ALA A 157 16.02 14.27 2.53
C ALA A 157 14.82 13.98 3.43
N VAL A 158 13.65 13.69 2.84
CA VAL A 158 12.39 13.50 3.59
C VAL A 158 12.01 12.03 3.59
N ASP A 159 12.03 11.42 4.77
CA ASP A 159 11.59 10.05 4.97
C ASP A 159 10.07 10.01 5.25
N GLU A 160 9.42 8.90 4.87
CA GLU A 160 7.98 8.67 4.92
C GLU A 160 7.20 9.85 4.33
N PHE A 161 7.55 10.17 3.09
CA PHE A 161 7.07 11.34 2.35
C PHE A 161 5.55 11.38 2.18
N HIS A 162 4.86 10.25 2.29
CA HIS A 162 3.41 10.16 2.25
C HIS A 162 2.70 10.89 3.42
N HIS A 163 3.42 11.26 4.49
CA HIS A 163 2.91 12.15 5.55
C HIS A 163 2.85 13.62 5.13
N VAL A 164 3.44 13.97 4.00
CA VAL A 164 3.33 15.31 3.39
C VAL A 164 2.06 15.37 2.55
N SER A 165 1.46 16.54 2.39
CA SER A 165 0.29 16.77 1.54
C SER A 165 0.46 18.06 0.74
N ALA A 166 -0.02 18.03 -0.49
CA ALA A 166 -0.17 19.23 -1.32
C ALA A 166 -1.28 20.17 -0.82
N ASN A 167 -2.12 19.74 0.14
CA ASN A 167 -3.12 20.60 0.75
C ASN A 167 -2.47 21.84 1.36
N PRO A 168 -2.93 23.06 1.04
CA PRO A 168 -2.39 24.31 1.58
C PRO A 168 -2.33 24.38 3.12
N ASP A 169 -3.21 23.63 3.79
CA ASP A 169 -3.21 23.54 5.25
C ASP A 169 -2.06 22.67 5.80
N ASN A 170 -1.40 21.87 4.96
CA ASN A 170 -0.21 21.13 5.33
C ASN A 170 1.04 22.00 5.17
N LYS A 171 1.47 22.64 6.26
CA LYS A 171 2.61 23.55 6.25
C LYS A 171 3.92 22.94 5.75
N LEU A 172 4.16 21.64 5.99
CA LEU A 172 5.37 20.98 5.48
C LEU A 172 5.33 20.86 3.96
N GLY A 173 4.19 20.49 3.39
CA GLY A 173 3.99 20.44 1.94
C GLY A 173 4.20 21.83 1.30
N ALA A 174 3.61 22.87 1.88
CA ALA A 174 3.79 24.26 1.41
C ALA A 174 5.27 24.70 1.45
N HIS A 175 6.03 24.34 2.49
CA HIS A 175 7.46 24.65 2.56
C HIS A 175 8.27 23.88 1.51
N LEU A 176 7.98 22.60 1.30
CA LEU A 176 8.66 21.81 0.27
C LEU A 176 8.35 22.35 -1.13
N GLY A 177 7.09 22.73 -1.42
CA GLY A 177 6.73 23.42 -2.66
C GLY A 177 7.50 24.73 -2.86
N SER A 178 7.66 25.53 -1.78
CA SER A 178 8.44 26.76 -1.83
C SER A 178 9.94 26.52 -2.08
N LEU A 179 10.51 25.44 -1.51
CA LEU A 179 11.90 25.03 -1.78
C LEU A 179 12.08 24.55 -3.21
N VAL A 180 11.12 23.78 -3.75
CA VAL A 180 11.10 23.31 -5.14
C VAL A 180 10.96 24.49 -6.11
N ALA A 181 10.05 25.42 -5.84
CA ALA A 181 9.86 26.61 -6.66
C ALA A 181 11.12 27.52 -6.68
N ARG A 182 11.88 27.57 -5.59
CA ARG A 182 13.13 28.31 -5.49
C ARG A 182 14.28 27.70 -6.29
N ASP A 183 14.26 26.39 -6.53
CA ASP A 183 15.20 25.63 -7.35
C ASP A 183 16.68 25.72 -6.91
N LYS A 184 16.92 25.80 -5.60
CA LYS A 184 18.24 25.97 -4.99
C LYS A 184 18.63 24.88 -4.01
N VAL A 185 17.79 23.84 -3.89
CA VAL A 185 18.01 22.69 -3.02
C VAL A 185 18.04 21.41 -3.85
N HIS A 186 18.71 20.37 -3.35
CA HIS A 186 18.42 19.02 -3.78
C HIS A 186 17.41 18.40 -2.82
N LEU A 187 16.42 17.69 -3.35
CA LEU A 187 15.41 17.04 -2.53
C LEU A 187 15.31 15.56 -2.89
N VAL A 188 15.52 14.71 -1.87
CA VAL A 188 15.31 13.26 -1.97
C VAL A 188 14.16 12.89 -1.07
N ALA A 189 13.07 12.48 -1.67
CA ALA A 189 11.87 12.04 -0.96
C ALA A 189 11.78 10.51 -0.98
N MET A 190 11.46 9.90 0.17
CA MET A 190 11.31 8.46 0.29
C MET A 190 9.95 8.11 0.86
N SER A 191 9.29 7.11 0.28
CA SER A 191 8.01 6.61 0.77
C SER A 191 7.99 5.09 0.84
N GLY A 192 7.50 4.58 1.98
CA GLY A 192 7.30 3.16 2.23
C GLY A 192 5.98 2.62 1.71
N SER A 193 5.07 3.52 1.34
CA SER A 193 3.81 3.18 0.71
C SER A 193 3.64 4.00 -0.55
N TYR A 194 3.08 3.37 -1.57
CA TYR A 194 2.76 4.04 -2.83
C TYR A 194 1.55 4.96 -2.72
N PHE A 195 0.82 4.88 -1.58
CA PHE A 195 -0.49 5.51 -1.42
C PHE A 195 -0.61 6.18 -0.07
N ARG A 196 -1.16 7.37 -0.04
CA ARG A 196 -1.58 8.01 1.21
C ARG A 196 -2.78 7.33 1.85
N GLY A 197 -3.57 6.62 1.11
CA GLY A 197 -4.82 6.04 1.59
C GLY A 197 -5.98 7.05 1.65
N ASP A 198 -5.75 8.30 1.23
CA ASP A 198 -6.77 9.32 0.99
C ASP A 198 -6.65 9.85 -0.45
N ALA A 199 -7.58 10.67 -0.88
CA ALA A 199 -7.63 11.23 -2.22
C ALA A 199 -6.66 12.41 -2.43
N GLU A 200 -5.90 12.82 -1.40
CA GLU A 200 -5.01 13.97 -1.48
C GLU A 200 -3.67 13.58 -2.09
N ALA A 201 -3.21 14.36 -3.06
CA ALA A 201 -1.87 14.22 -3.63
C ALA A 201 -0.79 14.62 -2.60
N VAL A 202 0.36 13.97 -2.65
CA VAL A 202 1.52 14.32 -1.81
C VAL A 202 2.19 15.59 -2.30
N LEU A 203 2.34 15.71 -3.62
CA LEU A 203 2.84 16.91 -4.32
C LEU A 203 1.78 17.41 -5.30
N SER A 204 1.88 18.68 -5.68
CA SER A 204 1.14 19.15 -6.86
C SER A 204 1.63 18.40 -8.10
N PRO A 205 0.78 18.18 -9.13
CA PRO A 205 1.22 17.53 -10.37
C PRO A 205 2.42 18.23 -11.03
N GLU A 206 2.47 19.56 -10.94
CA GLU A 206 3.58 20.37 -11.45
C GLU A 206 4.90 20.13 -10.70
N ASP A 207 4.84 20.01 -9.38
CA ASP A 207 6.01 19.71 -8.56
C ASP A 207 6.46 18.26 -8.74
N GLU A 208 5.51 17.31 -8.81
CA GLU A 208 5.80 15.90 -9.02
C GLU A 208 6.48 15.64 -10.37
N ALA A 209 6.09 16.36 -11.42
CA ALA A 209 6.70 16.26 -12.75
C ALA A 209 8.19 16.68 -12.77
N ARG A 210 8.68 17.35 -11.74
CA ARG A 210 10.10 17.74 -11.58
C ARG A 210 10.96 16.63 -10.97
N PHE A 211 10.33 15.64 -10.34
CA PHE A 211 11.05 14.53 -9.71
C PHE A 211 11.34 13.41 -10.73
N ASP A 212 12.57 12.92 -10.71
CA ASP A 212 12.85 11.59 -11.24
C ASP A 212 12.42 10.54 -10.21
N THR A 213 11.75 9.48 -10.66
CA THR A 213 11.15 8.49 -9.76
C THR A 213 11.87 7.16 -9.87
N VAL A 214 12.24 6.61 -8.72
CA VAL A 214 12.73 5.25 -8.57
C VAL A 214 11.67 4.41 -7.87
N THR A 215 11.12 3.44 -8.59
CA THR A 215 10.13 2.51 -8.07
C THR A 215 10.74 1.13 -7.86
N TYR A 216 10.53 0.57 -6.67
CA TYR A 216 10.86 -0.81 -6.31
C TYR A 216 9.63 -1.44 -5.68
N THR A 217 9.09 -2.51 -6.27
CA THR A 217 7.78 -3.05 -5.89
C THR A 217 7.87 -4.07 -4.77
N TYR A 218 6.74 -4.33 -4.10
CA TYR A 218 6.61 -5.45 -3.18
C TYR A 218 6.89 -6.79 -3.87
N TYR A 219 6.40 -6.94 -5.11
CA TYR A 219 6.67 -8.11 -5.90
C TYR A 219 8.18 -8.36 -6.05
N GLU A 220 8.94 -7.35 -6.51
CA GLU A 220 10.39 -7.47 -6.68
C GLU A 220 11.08 -7.80 -5.36
N GLN A 221 10.69 -7.15 -4.26
CA GLN A 221 11.29 -7.39 -2.95
C GLN A 221 11.05 -8.82 -2.46
N LEU A 222 9.80 -9.27 -2.44
CA LEU A 222 9.42 -10.57 -1.88
C LEU A 222 9.90 -11.71 -2.77
N ASN A 223 9.81 -11.56 -4.09
CA ASN A 223 10.34 -12.54 -5.04
C ASN A 223 11.86 -12.69 -4.92
N GLY A 224 12.56 -11.61 -4.60
CA GLY A 224 14.00 -11.54 -4.40
C GLY A 224 14.49 -11.89 -3.00
N TYR A 225 13.63 -12.28 -2.05
CA TYR A 225 14.07 -12.78 -0.74
C TYR A 225 14.73 -14.16 -0.86
N GLN A 226 15.44 -14.56 0.19
CA GLN A 226 16.13 -15.85 0.22
C GLN A 226 15.32 -16.94 0.95
N HIS A 227 14.59 -16.57 1.98
CA HIS A 227 13.92 -17.50 2.90
C HIS A 227 12.42 -17.40 2.86
N LEU A 228 11.86 -16.19 2.95
CA LEU A 228 10.42 -15.97 2.94
C LEU A 228 9.85 -16.24 1.55
N LYS A 229 8.91 -17.19 1.47
CA LYS A 229 8.29 -17.64 0.21
C LYS A 229 6.81 -17.29 0.10
N THR A 230 6.09 -17.29 1.23
CA THR A 230 4.63 -17.15 1.21
C THR A 230 4.18 -16.01 2.10
N LEU A 231 3.27 -15.20 1.59
CA LEU A 231 2.54 -14.19 2.35
C LEU A 231 1.05 -14.46 2.26
N ASP A 232 0.41 -14.62 3.43
CA ASP A 232 -1.03 -14.77 3.56
C ASP A 232 -1.62 -13.53 4.23
N ILE A 233 -2.68 -12.98 3.64
CA ILE A 233 -3.45 -11.86 4.17
C ILE A 233 -4.87 -12.32 4.38
N GLY A 234 -5.42 -12.15 5.57
CA GLY A 234 -6.76 -12.62 5.87
C GLY A 234 -7.51 -11.75 6.88
N TYR A 235 -8.79 -12.02 6.97
CA TYR A 235 -9.70 -11.41 7.92
C TYR A 235 -10.38 -12.48 8.74
N PHE A 236 -10.68 -12.16 9.99
CA PHE A 236 -11.48 -12.99 10.86
C PHE A 236 -12.57 -12.12 11.49
N PHE A 237 -13.82 -12.51 11.25
CA PHE A 237 -14.97 -11.80 11.82
C PHE A 237 -15.34 -12.45 13.14
N TYR A 238 -15.49 -11.63 14.18
CA TYR A 238 -15.84 -12.09 15.52
C TYR A 238 -17.14 -11.42 16.00
N SER A 239 -17.90 -12.16 16.82
CA SER A 239 -19.09 -11.66 17.54
C SER A 239 -18.80 -11.63 19.04
N GLY A 240 -19.14 -10.53 19.70
CA GLY A 240 -18.84 -10.36 21.13
C GLY A 240 -17.45 -9.77 21.40
N SER A 241 -16.65 -10.38 22.28
CA SER A 241 -15.30 -9.92 22.61
C SER A 241 -14.26 -10.56 21.68
N TYR A 242 -13.39 -9.74 21.10
CA TYR A 242 -12.29 -10.25 20.27
C TYR A 242 -11.32 -11.13 21.08
N ALA A 243 -11.18 -10.86 22.38
CA ALA A 243 -10.27 -11.60 23.26
C ALA A 243 -10.68 -13.06 23.43
N ASP A 244 -11.98 -13.37 23.34
CA ASP A 244 -12.50 -14.74 23.39
C ASP A 244 -12.21 -15.50 22.08
N ASP A 245 -12.12 -14.80 20.98
CA ASP A 245 -11.93 -15.37 19.64
C ASP A 245 -10.47 -15.35 19.16
N ILE A 246 -9.60 -14.63 19.87
CA ILE A 246 -8.21 -14.41 19.42
C ILE A 246 -7.42 -15.70 19.23
N LEU A 247 -7.64 -16.70 20.07
CA LEU A 247 -6.97 -18.00 19.97
C LEU A 247 -7.43 -18.83 18.77
N LYS A 248 -8.49 -18.44 18.08
CA LYS A 248 -8.89 -19.08 16.82
C LYS A 248 -7.92 -18.74 15.67
N VAL A 249 -7.19 -17.63 15.80
CA VAL A 249 -6.28 -17.09 14.79
C VAL A 249 -4.83 -16.96 15.27
N LEU A 250 -4.60 -16.77 16.56
CA LEU A 250 -3.27 -16.69 17.16
C LEU A 250 -2.71 -18.11 17.37
N ASP A 251 -1.64 -18.41 16.68
CA ASP A 251 -0.88 -19.64 16.87
C ASP A 251 0.32 -19.36 17.77
N PRO A 252 0.38 -19.93 18.99
CA PRO A 252 1.48 -19.66 19.92
C PRO A 252 2.83 -20.23 19.45
N THR A 253 2.86 -21.02 18.39
CA THR A 253 4.11 -21.52 17.78
C THR A 253 4.74 -20.53 16.83
N GLU A 254 3.97 -19.56 16.32
CA GLU A 254 4.44 -18.50 15.42
C GLU A 254 4.90 -17.27 16.20
N LYS A 255 5.92 -16.61 15.70
CA LYS A 255 6.41 -15.34 16.24
C LYS A 255 5.44 -14.21 15.83
N THR A 256 4.69 -13.68 16.80
CA THR A 256 3.54 -12.81 16.54
C THR A 256 3.72 -11.40 17.09
N ILE A 257 3.40 -10.39 16.27
CA ILE A 257 3.09 -9.04 16.77
C ILE A 257 1.57 -8.91 16.82
N LEU A 258 1.05 -8.70 18.01
CA LEU A 258 -0.36 -8.51 18.27
C LEU A 258 -0.66 -7.04 18.55
N HIS A 259 -1.41 -6.41 17.66
CA HIS A 259 -1.90 -5.05 17.83
C HIS A 259 -3.32 -5.08 18.42
N ILE A 260 -3.46 -4.78 19.71
CA ILE A 260 -4.76 -4.62 20.34
C ILE A 260 -5.33 -3.23 20.06
N PRO A 261 -6.67 -3.04 20.16
CA PRO A 261 -7.32 -1.78 19.86
C PRO A 261 -6.92 -0.68 20.85
N ASN A 262 -6.98 0.58 20.41
CA ASN A 262 -6.85 1.72 21.30
C ASN A 262 -8.07 1.77 22.23
N VAL A 263 -7.89 2.20 23.49
CA VAL A 263 -8.97 2.31 24.49
C VAL A 263 -10.17 3.17 24.04
N ASN A 264 -9.95 4.07 23.09
CA ASN A 264 -11.01 4.90 22.52
C ASN A 264 -11.74 4.25 21.35
N SER A 265 -11.24 3.12 20.83
CA SER A 265 -11.89 2.41 19.73
C SER A 265 -13.13 1.65 20.21
N ARG A 266 -14.01 1.31 19.27
CA ARG A 266 -15.23 0.55 19.55
C ARG A 266 -14.92 -0.87 20.03
N GLU A 267 -13.89 -1.47 19.47
CA GLU A 267 -13.48 -2.86 19.70
C GLU A 267 -12.86 -3.06 21.10
N SER A 268 -12.37 -1.98 21.74
CA SER A 268 -11.77 -2.05 23.07
C SER A 268 -12.81 -2.24 24.18
N THR A 269 -12.49 -3.05 25.18
CA THR A 269 -13.26 -3.15 26.43
C THR A 269 -13.11 -1.90 27.32
N LYS A 270 -12.31 -0.92 26.89
CA LYS A 270 -11.88 0.29 27.60
C LYS A 270 -10.87 0.04 28.73
N ASP A 271 -10.46 -1.20 28.93
CA ASP A 271 -9.44 -1.62 29.88
C ASP A 271 -8.38 -2.46 29.18
N LYS A 272 -7.37 -1.80 28.61
CA LYS A 272 -6.29 -2.42 27.87
C LYS A 272 -5.46 -3.42 28.68
N HIS A 273 -5.32 -3.19 29.99
CA HIS A 273 -4.57 -4.09 30.87
C HIS A 273 -5.31 -5.41 31.04
N ARG A 274 -6.61 -5.33 31.27
CA ARG A 274 -7.47 -6.51 31.35
C ARG A 274 -7.53 -7.28 30.04
N GLU A 275 -7.48 -6.57 28.89
CA GLU A 275 -7.40 -7.21 27.58
C GLU A 275 -6.10 -8.02 27.44
N VAL A 276 -4.95 -7.46 27.86
CA VAL A 276 -3.65 -8.18 27.85
C VAL A 276 -3.66 -9.36 28.81
N GLU A 277 -4.16 -9.19 30.06
CA GLU A 277 -4.30 -10.26 31.04
C GLU A 277 -5.14 -11.41 30.49
N HIS A 278 -6.31 -11.10 29.89
CA HIS A 278 -7.19 -12.11 29.30
C HIS A 278 -6.49 -12.90 28.17
N ILE A 279 -5.70 -12.22 27.32
CA ILE A 279 -4.93 -12.87 26.26
C ILE A 279 -3.83 -13.78 26.87
N ILE A 280 -3.15 -13.33 27.91
CA ILE A 280 -2.12 -14.11 28.61
C ILE A 280 -2.75 -15.35 29.23
N ASP A 281 -3.86 -15.22 29.95
CA ASP A 281 -4.59 -16.33 30.59
C ASP A 281 -5.10 -17.34 29.53
N ALA A 282 -5.54 -16.84 28.38
CA ALA A 282 -5.98 -17.69 27.28
C ALA A 282 -4.82 -18.48 26.63
N LEU A 283 -3.59 -17.97 26.67
CA LEU A 283 -2.39 -18.64 26.14
C LEU A 283 -1.85 -19.73 27.09
N GLY A 284 -2.08 -19.61 28.39
CA GLY A 284 -1.62 -20.60 29.37
C GLY A 284 -1.43 -20.03 30.76
N ASP A 285 -0.68 -20.75 31.58
CA ASP A 285 -0.42 -20.38 32.97
C ASP A 285 0.71 -19.35 33.09
N TRP A 286 0.39 -18.18 33.62
CA TRP A 286 1.39 -17.14 33.88
C TRP A 286 2.39 -17.58 34.96
N GLN A 287 3.68 -17.45 34.66
CA GLN A 287 4.80 -17.91 35.53
C GLN A 287 5.57 -16.74 36.15
N GLY A 288 5.19 -15.49 35.86
CA GLY A 288 5.87 -14.30 36.36
C GLY A 288 6.49 -13.46 35.26
N THR A 289 7.21 -12.42 35.66
CA THR A 289 7.90 -11.48 34.77
C THR A 289 9.41 -11.69 34.87
N ASP A 290 10.08 -11.83 33.73
CA ASP A 290 11.54 -11.91 33.67
C ASP A 290 12.16 -10.59 34.20
N PRO A 291 13.00 -10.64 35.23
CA PRO A 291 13.52 -9.42 35.85
C PRO A 291 14.51 -8.64 34.99
N VAL A 292 15.12 -9.26 33.99
CA VAL A 292 16.11 -8.62 33.08
C VAL A 292 15.41 -7.97 31.93
N THR A 293 14.57 -8.70 31.19
CA THR A 293 13.93 -8.24 29.99
C THR A 293 12.59 -7.53 30.22
N GLY A 294 11.92 -7.85 31.33
CA GLY A 294 10.56 -7.42 31.62
C GLY A 294 9.49 -8.21 30.85
N PHE A 295 9.87 -9.29 30.16
CA PHE A 295 8.91 -10.12 29.43
C PHE A 295 8.04 -10.94 30.39
N GLN A 296 6.75 -11.09 30.04
CA GLN A 296 5.85 -12.00 30.73
C GLN A 296 6.17 -13.44 30.31
N LEU A 297 6.27 -14.32 31.27
CA LEU A 297 6.55 -15.75 31.07
C LEU A 297 5.23 -16.53 31.21
N VAL A 298 4.83 -17.24 30.15
CA VAL A 298 3.57 -18.00 30.13
C VAL A 298 3.86 -19.44 29.72
N ARG A 299 3.36 -20.40 30.48
CA ARG A 299 3.48 -21.82 30.15
C ARG A 299 2.21 -22.28 29.43
N THR A 300 2.33 -22.68 28.18
CA THR A 300 1.19 -23.21 27.40
C THR A 300 0.75 -24.57 27.97
N LEU A 301 -0.45 -25.01 27.62
CA LEU A 301 -1.00 -26.32 27.95
C LEU A 301 -0.09 -27.49 27.51
N GLU A 302 0.67 -27.28 26.42
CA GLU A 302 1.64 -28.24 25.88
C GLU A 302 2.99 -28.19 26.59
N GLY A 303 3.14 -27.31 27.58
CA GLY A 303 4.36 -27.17 28.39
C GLY A 303 5.44 -26.25 27.81
N ARG A 304 5.20 -25.60 26.68
CA ARG A 304 6.13 -24.61 26.09
C ARG A 304 6.11 -23.32 26.92
N MET A 305 7.31 -22.76 27.16
CA MET A 305 7.44 -21.44 27.79
C MET A 305 7.43 -20.35 26.73
N LEU A 306 6.43 -19.50 26.74
CA LEU A 306 6.34 -18.31 25.92
C LEU A 306 6.95 -17.10 26.64
N ARG A 307 7.64 -16.26 25.86
CA ARG A 307 8.14 -14.94 26.28
C ARG A 307 7.34 -13.88 25.58
N ILE A 308 6.56 -13.11 26.34
CA ILE A 308 5.63 -12.10 25.81
C ILE A 308 6.13 -10.71 26.20
N ALA A 309 6.43 -9.89 25.22
CA ALA A 309 6.81 -8.48 25.39
C ALA A 309 5.55 -7.60 25.42
N ASP A 310 5.21 -7.08 26.59
CA ASP A 310 4.07 -6.18 26.78
C ASP A 310 4.53 -4.72 26.63
N LEU A 311 4.11 -4.07 25.55
CA LEU A 311 4.33 -2.65 25.28
C LEU A 311 3.10 -1.79 25.60
N VAL A 312 2.07 -2.38 26.23
CA VAL A 312 0.80 -1.72 26.56
C VAL A 312 0.84 -1.08 27.95
N ASP A 313 1.74 -1.57 28.83
CA ASP A 313 1.87 -1.07 30.20
C ASP A 313 2.13 0.45 30.24
N ASP A 314 1.38 1.15 31.11
CA ASP A 314 1.48 2.61 31.27
C ASP A 314 2.71 3.03 32.08
N GLU A 315 3.31 2.14 32.84
CA GLU A 315 4.49 2.41 33.64
C GLU A 315 5.72 2.60 32.75
N PRO A 316 6.27 3.83 32.64
CA PRO A 316 7.36 4.10 31.70
C PRO A 316 8.58 3.21 31.92
N ALA A 317 8.94 2.94 33.19
CA ALA A 317 10.12 2.14 33.51
C ALA A 317 10.00 0.68 33.05
N LYS A 318 8.82 0.08 33.13
CA LYS A 318 8.55 -1.27 32.62
C LYS A 318 8.60 -1.30 31.10
N ARG A 319 7.89 -0.37 30.47
CA ARG A 319 7.86 -0.25 28.99
C ARG A 319 9.24 0.02 28.42
N ASP A 320 10.04 0.87 29.05
CA ASP A 320 11.39 1.20 28.59
C ASP A 320 12.32 -0.02 28.73
N ARG A 321 12.18 -0.84 29.78
CA ARG A 321 12.90 -2.10 29.97
C ARG A 321 12.58 -3.09 28.85
N VAL A 322 11.30 -3.35 28.59
CA VAL A 322 10.83 -4.23 27.50
C VAL A 322 11.33 -3.72 26.16
N SER A 323 11.22 -2.41 25.91
CA SER A 323 11.69 -1.77 24.69
C SER A 323 13.21 -1.88 24.50
N ALA A 324 13.98 -1.73 25.57
CA ALA A 324 15.44 -1.91 25.54
C ALA A 324 15.82 -3.36 25.22
N ALA A 325 15.13 -4.34 25.83
CA ALA A 325 15.35 -5.75 25.55
C ALA A 325 15.04 -6.13 24.10
N LEU A 326 13.97 -5.56 23.50
CA LEU A 326 13.63 -5.77 22.09
C LEU A 326 14.64 -5.13 21.12
N LYS A 327 15.35 -4.08 21.57
CA LYS A 327 16.34 -3.36 20.77
C LYS A 327 17.78 -3.84 20.99
N ASP A 328 18.00 -4.83 21.84
CA ASP A 328 19.33 -5.34 22.15
C ASP A 328 19.99 -5.92 20.89
N PRO A 329 21.10 -5.32 20.39
CA PRO A 329 21.79 -5.79 19.19
C PRO A 329 22.30 -7.24 19.34
N ALA A 330 22.63 -7.67 20.54
CA ALA A 330 23.09 -9.04 20.80
C ALA A 330 21.97 -10.08 20.58
N GLN A 331 20.71 -9.67 20.66
CA GLN A 331 19.55 -10.52 20.48
C GLN A 331 18.95 -10.47 19.07
N LYS A 332 19.45 -9.62 18.18
CA LYS A 332 18.91 -9.40 16.83
C LYS A 332 18.76 -10.72 16.04
N ASN A 333 19.72 -11.62 16.16
CA ASN A 333 19.75 -12.92 15.48
C ASN A 333 19.21 -14.08 16.32
N ASN A 334 18.67 -13.81 17.52
CA ASN A 334 18.10 -14.81 18.39
C ASN A 334 16.58 -14.91 18.19
N ARG A 335 16.14 -15.93 17.42
CA ARG A 335 14.71 -16.17 17.17
C ARG A 335 13.92 -16.41 18.45
N ASP A 336 14.54 -17.03 19.46
CA ASP A 336 13.86 -17.44 20.68
C ASP A 336 13.95 -16.39 21.81
N HIS A 337 14.39 -15.17 21.50
CA HIS A 337 14.44 -14.07 22.45
C HIS A 337 13.04 -13.66 22.92
N VAL A 338 12.08 -13.56 22.01
CA VAL A 338 10.68 -13.23 22.27
C VAL A 338 9.76 -14.07 21.36
N ASP A 339 8.56 -14.40 21.84
CA ASP A 339 7.57 -15.17 21.08
C ASP A 339 6.43 -14.27 20.58
N ILE A 340 5.89 -13.41 21.46
CA ILE A 340 4.76 -12.54 21.16
C ILE A 340 5.08 -11.13 21.65
N ILE A 341 4.79 -10.14 20.82
CA ILE A 341 4.84 -8.72 21.18
C ILE A 341 3.41 -8.18 21.15
N VAL A 342 2.93 -7.66 22.30
CA VAL A 342 1.61 -7.02 22.41
C VAL A 342 1.79 -5.51 22.41
N ALA A 343 1.08 -4.81 21.56
CA ALA A 343 1.19 -3.37 21.40
C ALA A 343 -0.17 -2.71 21.14
N LEU A 344 -0.32 -1.44 21.53
CA LEU A 344 -1.48 -0.61 21.21
C LEU A 344 -1.34 -0.04 19.80
N GLY A 345 -2.41 -0.12 19.03
CA GLY A 345 -2.48 0.50 17.71
C GLY A 345 -1.29 0.12 16.82
N MET A 346 -0.68 1.11 16.17
CA MET A 346 0.66 0.89 15.58
C MET A 346 1.68 0.81 16.72
N ALA A 347 2.33 -0.34 16.88
CA ALA A 347 3.54 -0.40 17.67
C ALA A 347 4.46 0.69 17.12
N LYS A 348 4.75 1.70 17.95
CA LYS A 348 5.56 2.84 17.54
C LYS A 348 6.80 2.30 16.85
N GLU A 349 7.04 2.79 15.66
CA GLU A 349 8.19 2.47 14.84
C GLU A 349 9.47 2.57 15.70
N GLY A 350 10.41 1.68 15.53
CA GLY A 350 11.67 1.79 16.27
C GLY A 350 12.34 0.50 16.72
N PHE A 351 11.77 -0.66 16.43
CA PHE A 351 12.51 -1.91 16.58
C PHE A 351 12.40 -2.77 15.31
N ASP A 352 13.50 -3.43 14.99
CA ASP A 352 13.63 -4.28 13.81
C ASP A 352 13.60 -5.75 14.20
N TRP A 353 12.39 -6.32 14.30
CA TRP A 353 12.22 -7.73 14.64
C TRP A 353 11.97 -8.57 13.38
N ILE A 354 13.05 -9.14 12.85
CA ILE A 354 13.01 -9.91 11.58
C ILE A 354 12.23 -11.23 11.69
N TRP A 355 12.04 -11.74 12.91
CA TRP A 355 11.43 -13.03 13.19
C TRP A 355 9.90 -13.02 13.16
N CYS A 356 9.25 -11.87 13.07
CA CYS A 356 7.80 -11.79 13.04
C CYS A 356 7.23 -12.61 11.87
N GLU A 357 6.52 -13.67 12.19
CA GLU A 357 5.83 -14.57 11.25
C GLU A 357 4.36 -14.20 11.09
N HIS A 358 3.75 -13.65 12.14
CA HIS A 358 2.35 -13.26 12.12
C HIS A 358 2.16 -11.84 12.66
N ALA A 359 1.60 -10.96 11.85
CA ALA A 359 1.09 -9.67 12.28
C ALA A 359 -0.43 -9.77 12.45
N LEU A 360 -0.89 -9.71 13.70
CA LEU A 360 -2.29 -9.85 14.07
C LEU A 360 -2.82 -8.52 14.59
N THR A 361 -3.91 -8.04 14.03
CA THR A 361 -4.50 -6.74 14.42
C THR A 361 -5.96 -6.89 14.77
N VAL A 362 -6.44 -6.08 15.72
CA VAL A 362 -7.85 -6.01 16.10
C VAL A 362 -8.43 -4.67 15.69
N GLY A 363 -9.62 -4.71 15.11
CA GLY A 363 -10.35 -3.53 14.65
C GLY A 363 -9.90 -3.03 13.28
N TYR A 364 -10.71 -2.13 12.72
CA TYR A 364 -10.41 -1.52 11.44
C TYR A 364 -9.25 -0.54 11.55
N ARG A 365 -8.33 -0.60 10.59
CA ARG A 365 -7.25 0.37 10.43
C ARG A 365 -7.64 1.43 9.40
N ALA A 366 -7.58 2.70 9.81
CA ALA A 366 -8.11 3.82 9.03
C ALA A 366 -7.38 4.05 7.70
N SER A 367 -6.12 3.59 7.59
CA SER A 367 -5.25 3.84 6.45
C SER A 367 -4.68 2.55 5.88
N LEU A 368 -4.75 2.42 4.55
CA LEU A 368 -4.07 1.35 3.84
C LEU A 368 -2.56 1.38 4.06
N THR A 369 -1.99 2.58 4.15
CA THR A 369 -0.57 2.78 4.48
C THR A 369 -0.20 2.09 5.80
N GLU A 370 -1.06 2.22 6.82
CA GLU A 370 -0.88 1.55 8.11
C GLU A 370 -0.89 0.02 7.96
N ILE A 371 -1.83 -0.51 7.18
CA ILE A 371 -1.90 -1.96 6.89
C ILE A 371 -0.62 -2.43 6.19
N VAL A 372 -0.16 -1.70 5.18
CA VAL A 372 1.07 -2.01 4.45
C VAL A 372 2.30 -1.97 5.37
N GLN A 373 2.39 -1.01 6.28
CA GLN A 373 3.48 -0.94 7.26
C GLN A 373 3.45 -2.11 8.26
N ILE A 374 2.26 -2.53 8.70
CA ILE A 374 2.10 -3.68 9.60
C ILE A 374 2.49 -4.97 8.87
N ILE A 375 2.02 -5.17 7.64
CA ILE A 375 2.42 -6.30 6.78
C ILE A 375 3.94 -6.30 6.58
N GLY A 376 4.54 -5.13 6.34
CA GLY A 376 5.98 -4.95 6.20
C GLY A 376 6.80 -5.42 7.40
N ARG A 377 6.22 -5.51 8.60
CA ARG A 377 6.88 -6.09 9.78
C ARG A 377 6.94 -7.61 9.71
N ALA A 378 5.87 -8.25 9.24
CA ALA A 378 5.84 -9.70 9.07
C ALA A 378 6.61 -10.16 7.82
N THR A 379 6.78 -9.32 6.83
CA THR A 379 7.43 -9.67 5.55
C THR A 379 8.93 -9.38 5.52
N ARG A 380 9.63 -9.48 6.64
CA ARG A 380 11.09 -9.42 6.67
C ARG A 380 11.69 -10.79 6.42
N ASP A 381 12.78 -10.84 5.65
CA ASP A 381 13.47 -12.09 5.34
C ASP A 381 14.33 -12.54 6.53
N ALA A 382 14.20 -13.79 6.95
CA ALA A 382 14.99 -14.38 8.02
C ALA A 382 15.18 -15.88 7.81
N VAL A 383 16.32 -16.40 8.27
CA VAL A 383 16.67 -17.84 8.14
C VAL A 383 15.61 -18.73 8.79
N GLY A 384 15.10 -19.69 8.03
CA GLY A 384 14.07 -20.63 8.50
C GLY A 384 12.65 -20.09 8.51
N LYS A 385 12.43 -18.82 8.16
CA LYS A 385 11.12 -18.21 8.05
C LYS A 385 10.62 -18.30 6.61
N THR A 386 9.75 -19.27 6.32
CA THR A 386 9.24 -19.53 4.97
C THR A 386 7.90 -18.87 4.69
N ARG A 387 7.17 -18.49 5.74
CA ARG A 387 5.80 -17.94 5.64
C ARG A 387 5.66 -16.71 6.51
N ALA A 388 4.88 -15.74 6.03
CA ALA A 388 4.39 -14.61 6.80
C ALA A 388 2.86 -14.56 6.71
N ARG A 389 2.21 -14.11 7.78
CA ARG A 389 0.77 -13.90 7.84
C ARG A 389 0.43 -12.50 8.34
N PHE A 390 -0.60 -11.93 7.77
CA PHE A 390 -1.32 -10.79 8.32
C PHE A 390 -2.78 -11.19 8.54
N THR A 391 -3.29 -10.98 9.74
CA THR A 391 -4.71 -11.23 10.05
C THR A 391 -5.30 -10.01 10.73
N ASN A 392 -6.45 -9.55 10.23
CA ASN A 392 -7.21 -8.49 10.86
C ASN A 392 -8.53 -9.05 11.42
N LEU A 393 -8.73 -8.89 12.75
CA LEU A 393 -9.98 -9.24 13.44
C LEU A 393 -10.93 -8.06 13.34
N ILE A 394 -12.12 -8.30 12.81
CA ILE A 394 -13.16 -7.30 12.60
C ILE A 394 -14.44 -7.75 13.31
N ALA A 395 -15.08 -6.86 14.06
CA ALA A 395 -16.35 -7.16 14.68
C ALA A 395 -17.44 -7.35 13.63
N GLU A 396 -18.22 -8.45 13.75
CA GLU A 396 -19.45 -8.61 12.97
C GLU A 396 -20.47 -7.49 13.32
N PRO A 397 -21.31 -7.07 12.36
CA PRO A 397 -22.38 -6.14 12.63
C PRO A 397 -23.33 -6.71 13.71
N ASP A 398 -23.56 -5.94 14.78
CA ASP A 398 -24.54 -6.28 15.81
C ASP A 398 -25.82 -5.46 15.57
N ALA A 399 -26.98 -6.00 15.89
CA ALA A 399 -28.31 -5.55 15.49
C ALA A 399 -28.77 -4.13 15.90
N ALA A 400 -27.88 -3.26 16.39
CA ALA A 400 -28.19 -1.86 16.71
C ALA A 400 -27.87 -0.94 15.52
N GLU A 401 -28.85 -0.21 15.00
CA GLU A 401 -28.85 0.53 13.73
C GLU A 401 -27.62 1.43 13.46
N ALA A 402 -27.10 2.12 14.46
CA ALA A 402 -25.90 2.95 14.31
C ALA A 402 -24.60 2.12 14.26
N ALA A 403 -24.52 1.07 15.04
CA ALA A 403 -23.36 0.16 15.08
C ALA A 403 -23.25 -0.68 13.79
N VAL A 404 -24.39 -1.07 13.19
CA VAL A 404 -24.44 -1.79 11.92
C VAL A 404 -23.82 -0.98 10.79
N THR A 405 -24.19 0.30 10.66
CA THR A 405 -23.65 1.15 9.60
C THR A 405 -22.13 1.29 9.68
N GLU A 406 -21.58 1.41 10.89
CA GLU A 406 -20.13 1.51 11.09
C GLU A 406 -19.43 0.17 10.79
N ALA A 407 -19.96 -0.94 11.27
CA ALA A 407 -19.42 -2.27 10.99
C ALA A 407 -19.47 -2.63 9.49
N VAL A 408 -20.55 -2.23 8.80
CA VAL A 408 -20.63 -2.35 7.33
C VAL A 408 -19.51 -1.55 6.66
N ASN A 409 -19.30 -0.30 7.05
CA ASN A 409 -18.24 0.52 6.49
C ASN A 409 -16.84 -0.10 6.74
N ASP A 410 -16.58 -0.63 7.92
CA ASP A 410 -15.30 -1.25 8.27
C ASP A 410 -15.08 -2.55 7.47
N THR A 411 -16.13 -3.33 7.26
CA THR A 411 -16.09 -4.52 6.39
C THR A 411 -15.78 -4.13 4.95
N LEU A 412 -16.47 -3.13 4.39
CA LEU A 412 -16.24 -2.66 3.03
C LEU A 412 -14.81 -2.14 2.82
N LYS A 413 -14.28 -1.42 3.80
CA LYS A 413 -12.89 -0.93 3.76
C LYS A 413 -11.87 -2.07 3.86
N ALA A 414 -12.13 -3.11 4.66
CA ALA A 414 -11.28 -4.29 4.75
C ALA A 414 -11.20 -5.02 3.39
N ILE A 415 -12.33 -5.13 2.70
CA ILE A 415 -12.39 -5.70 1.35
C ILE A 415 -11.59 -4.85 0.36
N ALA A 416 -11.77 -3.54 0.39
CA ALA A 416 -11.00 -2.62 -0.44
C ALA A 416 -9.49 -2.78 -0.22
N ALA A 417 -9.06 -2.87 1.05
CA ALA A 417 -7.67 -3.11 1.39
C ALA A 417 -7.16 -4.46 0.84
N SER A 418 -8.00 -5.51 0.85
CA SER A 418 -7.65 -6.82 0.29
C SER A 418 -7.40 -6.75 -1.22
N LEU A 419 -8.35 -6.18 -1.96
CA LEU A 419 -8.24 -6.01 -3.41
C LEU A 419 -7.01 -5.20 -3.81
N LEU A 420 -6.73 -4.15 -3.05
CA LEU A 420 -5.56 -3.32 -3.30
C LEU A 420 -4.25 -4.04 -2.97
N MET A 421 -4.22 -4.83 -1.89
CA MET A 421 -3.04 -5.63 -1.57
C MET A 421 -2.76 -6.69 -2.64
N GLU A 422 -3.76 -7.29 -3.23
CA GLU A 422 -3.59 -8.19 -4.38
C GLU A 422 -2.89 -7.49 -5.53
N GLN A 423 -3.34 -6.27 -5.87
CA GLN A 423 -2.72 -5.47 -6.91
C GLN A 423 -1.27 -5.06 -6.59
N VAL A 424 -1.02 -4.66 -5.34
CA VAL A 424 0.31 -4.24 -4.86
C VAL A 424 1.32 -5.39 -4.83
N LEU A 425 0.86 -6.61 -4.53
CA LEU A 425 1.70 -7.80 -4.45
C LEU A 425 1.89 -8.49 -5.81
N ALA A 426 1.11 -8.11 -6.83
CA ALA A 426 1.22 -8.62 -8.19
C ALA A 426 2.41 -7.99 -8.96
N PRO A 427 2.90 -8.65 -10.02
CA PRO A 427 3.78 -8.03 -11.00
C PRO A 427 3.14 -6.79 -11.62
N ARG A 428 3.95 -5.85 -12.11
CA ARG A 428 3.43 -4.69 -12.81
C ARG A 428 2.92 -5.05 -14.20
N PHE A 429 1.92 -4.32 -14.66
CA PHE A 429 1.38 -4.44 -16.00
C PHE A 429 1.85 -3.26 -16.87
N ASN A 430 2.31 -3.56 -18.07
CA ASN A 430 2.51 -2.61 -19.14
C ASN A 430 1.58 -2.99 -20.29
N PHE A 431 0.66 -2.10 -20.62
CA PHE A 431 -0.34 -2.33 -21.65
C PHE A 431 0.00 -1.55 -22.89
N THR A 432 -0.19 -2.17 -24.05
CA THR A 432 -0.07 -1.50 -25.36
C THR A 432 -1.28 -1.80 -26.22
N PRO A 433 -1.72 -0.84 -27.04
CA PRO A 433 -2.76 -1.10 -28.04
C PRO A 433 -2.27 -2.19 -29.01
N LYS A 434 -3.13 -3.18 -29.30
CA LYS A 434 -2.81 -4.18 -30.33
C LYS A 434 -2.72 -3.54 -31.70
N SER A 435 -1.60 -3.73 -32.37
CA SER A 435 -1.35 -3.20 -33.71
C SER A 435 -0.56 -4.20 -34.56
N PRO A 436 -0.83 -4.32 -35.86
CA PRO A 436 -0.02 -5.14 -36.78
C PRO A 436 1.45 -4.71 -36.88
N LYS A 437 1.78 -3.52 -36.37
CA LYS A 437 3.15 -2.98 -36.33
C LYS A 437 3.91 -3.39 -35.08
N ASN A 438 3.23 -3.97 -34.09
CA ASN A 438 3.87 -4.43 -32.87
C ASN A 438 4.75 -5.63 -33.15
N GLY A 439 5.79 -5.79 -32.34
CA GLY A 439 6.71 -6.91 -32.35
C GLY A 439 7.09 -7.33 -30.93
N PRO A 440 7.85 -8.43 -30.77
CA PRO A 440 8.27 -8.86 -29.45
C PRO A 440 9.14 -7.79 -28.79
N VAL A 441 8.85 -7.52 -27.51
CA VAL A 441 9.65 -6.61 -26.70
C VAL A 441 10.82 -7.40 -26.11
N GLU A 442 12.03 -6.88 -26.24
CA GLU A 442 13.24 -7.51 -25.76
C GLU A 442 13.19 -7.76 -24.24
N GLY A 443 13.61 -8.95 -23.82
CA GLY A 443 13.64 -9.35 -22.41
C GLY A 443 12.31 -9.87 -21.86
N PHE A 444 11.25 -9.97 -22.69
CA PHE A 444 9.98 -10.58 -22.30
C PHE A 444 9.83 -12.00 -22.86
N ASP A 445 9.47 -12.93 -21.98
CA ASP A 445 9.11 -14.29 -22.35
C ASP A 445 7.62 -14.37 -22.69
N TYR A 446 7.31 -14.75 -23.92
CA TYR A 446 5.95 -14.95 -24.44
C TYR A 446 5.47 -16.42 -24.34
N GLY A 447 6.16 -17.24 -23.54
CA GLY A 447 5.82 -18.66 -23.36
C GLY A 447 6.25 -19.56 -24.52
N ALA A 448 5.84 -20.82 -24.50
CA ALA A 448 6.29 -21.85 -25.44
C ALA A 448 5.93 -21.57 -26.91
N GLY A 449 4.88 -20.77 -27.15
CA GLY A 449 4.45 -20.38 -28.51
C GLY A 449 5.21 -19.18 -29.09
N GLY A 450 5.98 -18.46 -28.28
CA GLY A 450 6.62 -17.22 -28.65
C GLY A 450 5.63 -16.09 -28.98
N TYR A 451 6.14 -14.99 -29.53
CA TYR A 451 5.33 -13.87 -30.01
C TYR A 451 4.68 -14.21 -31.35
N ASP A 452 3.36 -14.01 -31.47
CA ASP A 452 2.60 -14.20 -32.71
C ASP A 452 1.80 -12.92 -33.03
N PRO A 453 2.15 -12.17 -34.09
CA PRO A 453 1.45 -10.92 -34.43
C PRO A 453 -0.03 -11.11 -34.77
N ALA A 454 -0.46 -12.34 -35.07
CA ALA A 454 -1.87 -12.65 -35.36
C ALA A 454 -2.71 -12.90 -34.11
N LYS A 455 -2.08 -13.06 -32.93
CA LYS A 455 -2.74 -13.37 -31.66
C LYS A 455 -2.51 -12.28 -30.63
N GLU A 456 -3.22 -12.40 -29.49
CA GLU A 456 -2.90 -11.64 -28.28
C GLU A 456 -1.61 -12.16 -27.69
N ASN A 457 -0.73 -11.21 -27.35
CA ASN A 457 0.58 -11.54 -26.77
C ASN A 457 0.66 -11.10 -25.32
N VAL A 458 0.98 -12.05 -24.45
CA VAL A 458 1.28 -11.81 -23.05
C VAL A 458 2.72 -12.23 -22.79
N GLY A 459 3.61 -11.24 -22.66
CA GLY A 459 5.00 -11.42 -22.29
C GLY A 459 5.20 -11.19 -20.81
N PHE A 460 6.12 -11.90 -20.19
CA PHE A 460 6.51 -11.67 -18.79
C PHE A 460 8.03 -11.52 -18.69
N ASN A 461 8.48 -10.51 -17.97
CA ASN A 461 9.88 -10.28 -17.64
C ASN A 461 10.08 -10.55 -16.14
N GLU A 462 10.71 -11.67 -15.81
CA GLU A 462 10.90 -12.08 -14.42
C GLU A 462 11.85 -11.13 -13.67
N ALA A 463 12.90 -10.64 -14.31
CA ALA A 463 13.88 -9.74 -13.69
C ALA A 463 13.28 -8.37 -13.33
N LYS A 464 12.32 -7.90 -14.11
CA LYS A 464 11.60 -6.64 -13.86
C LYS A 464 10.28 -6.84 -13.12
N GLY A 465 9.81 -8.09 -12.94
CA GLY A 465 8.49 -8.38 -12.39
C GLY A 465 7.37 -7.67 -13.15
N GLN A 466 7.39 -7.76 -14.49
CA GLN A 466 6.51 -6.96 -15.33
C GLN A 466 5.90 -7.79 -16.45
N PHE A 467 4.59 -7.63 -16.64
CA PHE A 467 3.87 -8.10 -17.82
C PHE A 467 3.94 -7.06 -18.95
N GLN A 468 4.00 -7.56 -20.17
CA GLN A 468 3.74 -6.81 -21.40
C GLN A 468 2.52 -7.42 -22.08
N ILE A 469 1.42 -6.67 -22.17
CA ILE A 469 0.13 -7.17 -22.66
C ILE A 469 -0.39 -6.28 -23.77
N GLU A 470 -0.77 -6.90 -24.90
CA GLU A 470 -1.45 -6.23 -25.98
C GLU A 470 -2.97 -6.36 -25.83
N ILE A 471 -3.68 -5.23 -25.90
CA ILE A 471 -5.14 -5.16 -25.77
C ILE A 471 -5.71 -4.45 -27.00
N LYS A 472 -6.68 -5.08 -27.65
CA LYS A 472 -7.41 -4.46 -28.76
C LYS A 472 -8.32 -3.33 -28.24
N GLY A 473 -8.36 -2.21 -28.96
CA GLY A 473 -9.20 -1.07 -28.59
C GLY A 473 -8.68 -0.23 -27.41
N LEU A 474 -7.54 -0.59 -26.83
CA LEU A 474 -6.93 0.18 -25.76
C LEU A 474 -6.50 1.56 -26.25
N ALA A 475 -6.85 2.61 -25.53
CA ALA A 475 -6.41 3.96 -25.80
C ALA A 475 -4.92 4.13 -25.43
N GLU A 476 -4.16 4.75 -26.32
CA GLU A 476 -2.75 5.05 -26.10
C GLU A 476 -2.62 6.40 -25.39
N PRO A 477 -1.91 6.46 -24.22
CA PRO A 477 -1.64 7.73 -23.55
C PRO A 477 -0.72 8.60 -24.42
N LYS A 478 -1.10 9.87 -24.65
CA LYS A 478 -0.39 10.77 -25.56
C LYS A 478 0.59 11.66 -24.84
N SER A 479 0.16 12.34 -23.78
CA SER A 479 1.01 13.23 -23.01
C SER A 479 2.07 12.46 -22.22
N ARG A 480 3.17 13.16 -21.86
CA ARG A 480 4.21 12.61 -21.01
C ARG A 480 3.64 12.20 -19.64
N GLU A 481 2.73 13.00 -19.12
CA GLU A 481 2.10 12.79 -17.84
C GLU A 481 1.20 11.54 -17.85
N ALA A 482 0.31 11.40 -18.84
CA ALA A 482 -0.52 10.21 -18.97
C ALA A 482 0.31 8.93 -19.14
N LYS A 483 1.42 8.97 -19.88
CA LYS A 483 2.37 7.85 -20.01
C LYS A 483 2.99 7.49 -18.65
N ARG A 484 3.42 8.49 -17.90
CA ARG A 484 3.97 8.28 -16.55
C ARG A 484 2.94 7.62 -15.63
N ILE A 485 1.71 8.15 -15.59
CA ILE A 485 0.63 7.59 -14.77
C ILE A 485 0.35 6.14 -15.16
N CYS A 486 0.23 5.83 -16.44
CA CYS A 486 -0.03 4.47 -16.92
C CYS A 486 1.11 3.48 -16.61
N GLN A 487 2.35 3.94 -16.50
CA GLN A 487 3.51 3.10 -16.24
C GLN A 487 3.86 2.96 -14.75
N GLU A 488 3.63 4.02 -13.95
CA GLU A 488 4.16 4.10 -12.59
C GLU A 488 3.07 4.27 -11.52
N ASP A 489 1.97 4.95 -11.82
CA ASP A 489 1.00 5.42 -10.82
C ASP A 489 -0.41 4.81 -10.95
N LEU A 490 -0.61 3.78 -11.78
CA LEU A 490 -1.93 3.12 -11.93
C LEU A 490 -2.50 2.65 -10.59
N ASN A 491 -1.64 2.21 -9.69
CA ASN A 491 -2.06 1.76 -8.37
C ASN A 491 -2.70 2.88 -7.54
N GLU A 492 -2.35 4.13 -7.75
CA GLU A 492 -3.01 5.27 -7.08
C GLU A 492 -4.44 5.46 -7.58
N VAL A 493 -4.65 5.31 -8.89
CA VAL A 493 -5.99 5.36 -9.50
C VAL A 493 -6.85 4.21 -8.99
N ILE A 494 -6.30 2.99 -9.00
CA ILE A 494 -6.96 1.79 -8.48
C ILE A 494 -7.30 1.96 -7.00
N THR A 495 -6.38 2.53 -6.21
CA THR A 495 -6.61 2.82 -4.79
C THR A 495 -7.81 3.73 -4.59
N ALA A 496 -7.87 4.86 -5.31
CA ALA A 496 -8.98 5.78 -5.22
C ALA A 496 -10.32 5.11 -5.61
N PHE A 497 -10.28 4.23 -6.60
CA PHE A 497 -11.46 3.49 -7.07
C PHE A 497 -11.94 2.45 -6.06
N VAL A 498 -11.06 1.59 -5.55
CA VAL A 498 -11.45 0.53 -4.60
C VAL A 498 -11.78 1.06 -3.21
N GLN A 499 -11.35 2.27 -2.87
CA GLN A 499 -11.72 2.94 -1.61
C GLN A 499 -13.01 3.77 -1.74
N ASP A 500 -13.49 4.01 -2.96
CA ASP A 500 -14.73 4.74 -3.16
C ASP A 500 -15.92 3.93 -2.66
N LYS A 501 -16.58 4.47 -1.64
CA LYS A 501 -17.67 3.79 -0.95
C LYS A 501 -18.79 3.36 -1.89
N THR A 502 -19.20 4.22 -2.81
CA THR A 502 -20.28 3.93 -3.76
C THR A 502 -19.87 2.78 -4.70
N THR A 503 -18.61 2.77 -5.13
CA THR A 503 -18.03 1.73 -5.97
C THR A 503 -18.10 0.36 -5.28
N ILE A 504 -17.67 0.29 -4.02
CA ILE A 504 -17.66 -0.95 -3.24
C ILE A 504 -19.08 -1.44 -2.97
N GLU A 505 -19.96 -0.55 -2.47
CA GLU A 505 -21.36 -0.89 -2.15
C GLU A 505 -22.10 -1.45 -3.36
N ARG A 506 -21.95 -0.81 -4.53
CA ARG A 506 -22.56 -1.27 -5.77
C ARG A 506 -21.92 -2.54 -6.32
N GLY A 507 -20.59 -2.61 -6.34
CA GLY A 507 -19.86 -3.76 -6.86
C GLY A 507 -20.13 -5.08 -6.12
N LEU A 508 -20.43 -4.99 -4.80
CA LEU A 508 -20.66 -6.15 -3.95
C LEU A 508 -22.13 -6.55 -3.82
N PHE A 509 -23.06 -5.57 -3.77
CA PHE A 509 -24.43 -5.83 -3.29
C PHE A 509 -25.51 -5.34 -4.26
N ASP A 510 -25.18 -4.73 -5.39
CA ASP A 510 -26.15 -4.30 -6.38
C ASP A 510 -26.36 -5.39 -7.45
N GLU A 511 -27.41 -6.18 -7.30
CA GLU A 511 -27.77 -7.25 -8.25
C GLU A 511 -28.12 -6.73 -9.65
N GLU A 512 -28.50 -5.45 -9.78
CA GLU A 512 -28.83 -4.81 -11.06
C GLU A 512 -27.63 -4.05 -11.66
N LEU A 513 -26.43 -4.20 -11.06
CA LEU A 513 -25.23 -3.52 -11.52
C LEU A 513 -24.87 -3.96 -12.94
N VAL A 514 -24.68 -2.97 -13.80
CA VAL A 514 -24.01 -3.14 -15.08
C VAL A 514 -22.53 -2.78 -14.85
N PRO A 515 -21.58 -3.74 -15.03
CA PRO A 515 -20.17 -3.52 -14.69
C PRO A 515 -19.56 -2.25 -15.28
N GLU A 516 -19.98 -1.88 -16.49
CA GLU A 516 -19.53 -0.65 -17.18
C GLU A 516 -19.89 0.64 -16.43
N GLU A 517 -20.89 0.61 -15.54
CA GLU A 517 -21.16 1.75 -14.66
C GLU A 517 -20.01 1.99 -13.67
N LEU A 518 -19.37 0.94 -13.20
CA LEU A 518 -18.18 1.05 -12.35
C LEU A 518 -16.94 1.37 -13.17
N THR A 519 -16.67 0.58 -14.20
CA THR A 519 -15.41 0.63 -14.96
C THR A 519 -15.34 1.86 -15.88
N GLN A 520 -16.45 2.28 -16.50
CA GLN A 520 -16.44 3.44 -17.37
C GLN A 520 -16.89 4.72 -16.69
N VAL A 521 -18.03 4.71 -15.98
CA VAL A 521 -18.57 5.95 -15.40
C VAL A 521 -17.81 6.31 -14.12
N ARG A 522 -17.77 5.39 -13.15
CA ARG A 522 -17.20 5.70 -11.83
C ARG A 522 -15.69 5.89 -11.89
N MET A 523 -14.97 4.97 -12.52
CA MET A 523 -13.52 5.09 -12.72
C MET A 523 -13.19 6.35 -13.53
N GLY A 524 -13.97 6.67 -14.57
CA GLY A 524 -13.78 7.90 -15.36
C GLY A 524 -13.92 9.17 -14.55
N LYS A 525 -14.89 9.23 -13.60
CA LYS A 525 -15.03 10.36 -12.67
C LYS A 525 -13.82 10.50 -11.75
N ILE A 526 -13.34 9.39 -11.21
CA ILE A 526 -12.18 9.37 -10.32
C ILE A 526 -10.93 9.85 -11.04
N VAL A 527 -10.68 9.39 -12.27
CA VAL A 527 -9.57 9.85 -13.10
C VAL A 527 -9.69 11.34 -13.41
N GLY A 528 -10.87 11.80 -13.84
CA GLY A 528 -11.09 13.23 -14.15
C GLY A 528 -10.96 14.16 -12.95
N ALA A 529 -11.38 13.70 -11.75
CA ALA A 529 -11.22 14.46 -10.52
C ALA A 529 -9.76 14.52 -10.04
N ARG A 530 -9.00 13.43 -10.26
CA ARG A 530 -7.61 13.32 -9.80
C ARG A 530 -6.63 14.00 -10.76
N PHE A 531 -6.89 13.96 -12.06
CA PHE A 531 -6.04 14.51 -13.11
C PHE A 531 -6.84 15.47 -14.03
N PRO A 532 -7.31 16.61 -13.50
CA PRO A 532 -8.11 17.55 -14.26
C PRO A 532 -7.34 18.24 -15.39
N GLU A 533 -6.00 18.22 -15.34
CA GLU A 533 -5.09 18.78 -16.33
C GLU A 533 -4.94 17.91 -17.58
N LEU A 534 -5.27 16.62 -17.52
CA LEU A 534 -5.25 15.74 -18.68
C LEU A 534 -6.44 16.02 -19.60
N ASP A 535 -6.22 15.95 -20.89
CA ASP A 535 -7.32 15.99 -21.85
C ASP A 535 -8.20 14.72 -21.77
N ALA A 536 -9.36 14.75 -22.43
CA ALA A 536 -10.33 13.66 -22.36
C ALA A 536 -9.79 12.34 -22.95
N GLU A 537 -8.85 12.39 -23.91
CA GLU A 537 -8.28 11.20 -24.53
C GLU A 537 -7.26 10.55 -23.59
N ASP A 538 -6.43 11.34 -22.92
CA ASP A 538 -5.48 10.87 -21.93
C ASP A 538 -6.18 10.38 -20.65
N GLN A 539 -7.24 11.06 -20.19
CA GLN A 539 -8.06 10.56 -19.07
C GLN A 539 -8.69 9.21 -19.41
N GLU A 540 -9.18 9.02 -20.63
CA GLU A 540 -9.72 7.73 -21.07
C GLU A 540 -8.63 6.65 -21.15
N ALA A 541 -7.41 6.98 -21.60
CA ALA A 541 -6.30 6.06 -21.61
C ALA A 541 -5.93 5.61 -20.18
N VAL A 542 -5.78 6.54 -19.24
CA VAL A 542 -5.51 6.22 -17.82
C VAL A 542 -6.62 5.33 -17.23
N ARG A 543 -7.89 5.67 -17.50
CA ARG A 543 -9.03 4.86 -17.06
C ARG A 543 -8.93 3.42 -17.58
N GLN A 544 -8.72 3.25 -18.88
CA GLN A 544 -8.67 1.92 -19.49
C GLN A 544 -7.50 1.09 -18.97
N HIS A 545 -6.32 1.70 -18.80
CA HIS A 545 -5.14 1.02 -18.23
C HIS A 545 -5.38 0.59 -16.77
N ALA A 546 -6.01 1.45 -15.95
CA ALA A 546 -6.31 1.12 -14.56
C ALA A 546 -7.33 -0.03 -14.44
N VAL A 547 -8.39 0.00 -15.26
CA VAL A 547 -9.39 -1.07 -15.32
C VAL A 547 -8.76 -2.38 -15.81
N ALA A 548 -7.89 -2.32 -16.82
CA ALA A 548 -7.21 -3.50 -17.33
C ALA A 548 -6.32 -4.14 -16.25
N ALA A 549 -5.53 -3.34 -15.52
CA ALA A 549 -4.68 -3.85 -14.44
C ALA A 549 -5.51 -4.52 -13.35
N LEU A 550 -6.58 -3.88 -12.88
CA LEU A 550 -7.43 -4.40 -11.82
C LEU A 550 -8.15 -5.69 -12.25
N ASN A 551 -8.84 -5.65 -13.38
CA ASN A 551 -9.67 -6.77 -13.83
C ASN A 551 -8.86 -8.00 -14.27
N LEU A 552 -7.70 -7.79 -14.92
CA LEU A 552 -6.83 -8.91 -15.27
C LEU A 552 -6.22 -9.59 -14.05
N THR A 553 -5.87 -8.84 -13.01
CA THR A 553 -5.41 -9.42 -11.74
C THR A 553 -6.49 -10.31 -11.13
N GLN A 554 -7.75 -9.85 -11.10
CA GLN A 554 -8.86 -10.61 -10.54
C GLN A 554 -9.17 -11.87 -11.37
N LYS A 555 -9.25 -11.76 -12.69
CA LYS A 555 -9.52 -12.91 -13.57
C LYS A 555 -8.41 -13.95 -13.55
N ALA A 556 -7.15 -13.52 -13.52
CA ALA A 556 -6.03 -14.45 -13.40
C ALA A 556 -6.10 -15.28 -12.12
N LYS A 557 -6.49 -14.65 -11.01
CA LYS A 557 -6.67 -15.32 -9.72
C LYS A 557 -7.84 -16.30 -9.74
N GLU A 558 -8.98 -15.90 -10.29
CA GLU A 558 -10.16 -16.77 -10.44
C GLU A 558 -9.81 -18.06 -11.20
N ILE A 559 -9.08 -17.96 -12.31
CA ILE A 559 -8.62 -19.10 -13.09
C ILE A 559 -7.65 -19.97 -12.29
N ALA A 560 -6.69 -19.37 -11.61
CA ALA A 560 -5.73 -20.09 -10.78
C ALA A 560 -6.39 -20.91 -9.66
N LEU A 561 -7.50 -20.41 -9.09
CA LEU A 561 -8.27 -21.11 -8.05
C LEU A 561 -9.16 -22.25 -8.60
N THR A 562 -9.69 -22.11 -9.83
CA THR A 562 -10.62 -23.10 -10.41
C THR A 562 -9.92 -24.32 -11.00
N ASP A 563 -8.68 -24.18 -11.46
CA ASP A 563 -7.93 -25.28 -12.08
C ASP A 563 -7.34 -26.31 -11.10
N GLY A 564 -7.70 -26.25 -9.82
CA GLY A 564 -7.28 -27.25 -8.83
C GLY A 564 -5.76 -27.26 -8.61
N GLY A 565 -5.10 -26.14 -8.79
CA GLY A 565 -3.71 -25.95 -8.37
C GLY A 565 -3.63 -26.19 -6.87
N GLY A 566 -3.40 -27.45 -6.50
CA GLY A 566 -3.17 -27.86 -5.12
C GLY A 566 -2.04 -27.02 -4.53
N GLU A 567 -1.86 -27.05 -3.22
CA GLU A 567 -0.88 -26.35 -2.38
C GLU A 567 0.59 -26.26 -2.94
N THR A 568 0.84 -26.78 -4.13
CA THR A 568 2.14 -26.89 -4.79
C THR A 568 2.40 -25.91 -5.94
N ALA A 569 1.37 -25.21 -6.47
CA ALA A 569 1.62 -24.18 -7.49
C ALA A 569 2.16 -22.92 -6.80
N SER A 570 3.37 -22.50 -7.17
CA SER A 570 3.96 -21.22 -6.75
C SER A 570 3.00 -20.08 -7.13
N GLY A 571 2.53 -19.27 -6.17
CA GLY A 571 1.51 -18.25 -6.38
C GLY A 571 1.86 -17.25 -7.50
N ASN A 572 3.14 -17.02 -7.74
CA ASN A 572 3.61 -16.20 -8.85
C ASN A 572 3.41 -16.90 -10.19
N THR A 573 3.76 -18.18 -10.30
CA THR A 573 3.53 -18.99 -11.50
C THR A 573 2.03 -19.09 -11.78
N ALA A 574 1.20 -19.28 -10.76
CA ALA A 574 -0.25 -19.36 -10.89
C ALA A 574 -0.86 -18.05 -11.44
N LEU A 575 -0.40 -16.88 -10.98
CA LEU A 575 -0.86 -15.60 -11.53
C LEU A 575 -0.42 -15.42 -12.98
N ILE A 576 0.84 -15.74 -13.30
CA ILE A 576 1.37 -15.64 -14.67
C ILE A 576 0.61 -16.57 -15.61
N ASP A 577 0.42 -17.81 -15.19
CA ASP A 577 -0.32 -18.81 -15.97
C ASP A 577 -1.81 -18.44 -16.09
N GLY A 578 -2.39 -17.86 -15.04
CA GLY A 578 -3.76 -17.35 -15.05
C GLY A 578 -3.95 -16.19 -16.05
N VAL A 579 -3.03 -15.21 -16.08
CA VAL A 579 -3.07 -14.11 -17.06
C VAL A 579 -2.90 -14.65 -18.48
N ARG A 580 -1.93 -15.55 -18.69
CA ARG A 580 -1.69 -16.16 -20.01
C ARG A 580 -2.92 -16.98 -20.45
N LYS A 581 -3.49 -17.79 -19.55
CA LYS A 581 -4.65 -18.61 -19.84
C LYS A 581 -5.88 -17.75 -20.16
N PHE A 582 -6.14 -16.70 -19.37
CA PHE A 582 -7.21 -15.76 -19.67
C PHE A 582 -7.06 -15.17 -21.07
N ALA A 583 -5.86 -14.70 -21.42
CA ALA A 583 -5.60 -14.15 -22.75
C ALA A 583 -5.72 -15.18 -23.89
N MET A 584 -5.49 -16.48 -23.60
CA MET A 584 -5.62 -17.57 -24.60
C MET A 584 -7.06 -18.07 -24.73
N ASP A 585 -7.82 -18.11 -23.64
CA ASP A 585 -9.21 -18.59 -23.63
C ASP A 585 -10.17 -17.57 -24.26
N VAL A 586 -9.81 -16.29 -24.23
CA VAL A 586 -10.54 -15.22 -24.90
C VAL A 586 -9.99 -15.08 -26.31
N ARG A 587 -10.80 -15.31 -27.31
CA ARG A 587 -10.37 -15.23 -28.73
C ARG A 587 -9.75 -13.88 -29.12
N GLU A 588 -10.16 -12.80 -28.44
CA GLU A 588 -9.60 -11.46 -28.56
C GLU A 588 -9.67 -10.80 -27.17
N LEU A 589 -8.50 -10.41 -26.64
CA LEU A 589 -8.41 -9.58 -25.45
C LEU A 589 -8.69 -8.13 -25.84
N ASP A 590 -9.87 -7.66 -25.52
CA ASP A 590 -10.39 -6.39 -25.98
C ASP A 590 -10.89 -5.58 -24.77
N ILE A 591 -10.78 -4.26 -24.85
CA ILE A 591 -11.12 -3.37 -23.76
C ILE A 591 -12.60 -3.41 -23.40
N ASP A 592 -13.48 -3.65 -24.37
CA ASP A 592 -14.93 -3.76 -24.12
C ASP A 592 -15.25 -4.99 -23.27
N LEU A 593 -14.51 -6.11 -23.46
CA LEU A 593 -14.62 -7.28 -22.62
C LEU A 593 -14.12 -6.99 -21.20
N ILE A 594 -12.99 -6.30 -21.08
CA ILE A 594 -12.40 -5.94 -19.78
C ILE A 594 -13.34 -5.01 -19.00
N ASP A 595 -13.97 -4.05 -19.67
CA ASP A 595 -14.93 -3.13 -19.05
C ASP A 595 -16.20 -3.83 -18.52
N ARG A 596 -16.51 -5.04 -18.97
CA ARG A 596 -17.65 -5.86 -18.51
C ARG A 596 -17.36 -6.73 -17.28
N ILE A 597 -16.18 -6.67 -16.72
CA ILE A 597 -15.80 -7.44 -15.54
C ILE A 597 -16.07 -6.59 -14.29
N ASN A 598 -16.86 -7.15 -13.35
CA ASN A 598 -17.02 -6.58 -12.02
C ASN A 598 -15.80 -6.93 -11.17
N PRO A 599 -14.96 -5.96 -10.77
CA PRO A 599 -13.74 -6.25 -10.00
C PRO A 599 -14.00 -6.71 -8.56
N PHE A 600 -15.24 -6.63 -8.07
CA PHE A 600 -15.62 -7.04 -6.71
C PHE A 600 -16.23 -8.42 -6.63
N GLY A 601 -16.37 -9.16 -7.75
CA GLY A 601 -17.05 -10.44 -7.79
C GLY A 601 -16.49 -11.48 -6.81
N GLU A 602 -15.16 -11.59 -6.70
CA GLU A 602 -14.52 -12.50 -5.74
C GLU A 602 -14.62 -12.04 -4.28
N ALA A 603 -14.63 -10.74 -4.03
CA ALA A 603 -14.71 -10.21 -2.68
C ALA A 603 -16.00 -10.61 -1.97
N TYR A 604 -17.11 -10.70 -2.71
CA TYR A 604 -18.37 -11.24 -2.18
C TYR A 604 -18.23 -12.72 -1.77
N ALA A 605 -17.55 -13.53 -2.55
CA ALA A 605 -17.33 -14.95 -2.23
C ALA A 605 -16.49 -15.16 -0.96
N ILE A 606 -15.53 -14.26 -0.69
CA ILE A 606 -14.73 -14.25 0.53
C ILE A 606 -15.61 -13.91 1.73
N LEU A 607 -16.46 -12.87 1.62
CA LEU A 607 -17.41 -12.51 2.65
C LEU A 607 -18.37 -13.67 2.98
N ALA A 608 -18.91 -14.31 1.96
CA ALA A 608 -19.83 -15.42 2.11
C ALA A 608 -19.22 -16.66 2.80
N LYS A 609 -17.88 -16.80 2.75
CA LYS A 609 -17.15 -17.88 3.45
C LYS A 609 -16.78 -17.53 4.88
N THR A 610 -16.66 -16.25 5.21
CA THR A 610 -16.08 -15.77 6.48
C THR A 610 -17.11 -15.15 7.42
N MET A 611 -18.26 -14.71 6.90
CA MET A 611 -19.34 -14.10 7.67
C MET A 611 -20.57 -15.02 7.75
N SER A 612 -21.39 -14.81 8.77
CA SER A 612 -22.68 -15.47 8.87
C SER A 612 -23.64 -14.98 7.77
N GLU A 613 -24.53 -15.86 7.30
CA GLU A 613 -25.56 -15.49 6.31
C GLU A 613 -26.49 -14.37 6.82
N ALA A 614 -26.74 -14.34 8.14
CA ALA A 614 -27.55 -13.30 8.77
C ALA A 614 -26.86 -11.93 8.67
N SER A 615 -25.55 -11.84 9.00
CA SER A 615 -24.77 -10.61 8.90
C SER A 615 -24.69 -10.10 7.45
N LEU A 616 -24.51 -11.01 6.48
CA LEU A 616 -24.50 -10.63 5.05
C LEU A 616 -25.83 -10.06 4.58
N ARG A 617 -26.95 -10.66 5.00
CA ARG A 617 -28.30 -10.14 4.68
C ARG A 617 -28.54 -8.77 5.31
N GLU A 618 -28.08 -8.56 6.53
CA GLU A 618 -28.19 -7.29 7.22
C GLU A 618 -27.38 -6.20 6.52
N ILE A 619 -26.13 -6.48 6.12
CA ILE A 619 -25.29 -5.58 5.32
C ILE A 619 -26.00 -5.23 4.00
N ALA A 620 -26.49 -6.24 3.28
CA ALA A 620 -27.19 -6.03 2.02
C ALA A 620 -28.46 -5.18 2.21
N ALA A 621 -29.23 -5.40 3.27
CA ALA A 621 -30.43 -4.59 3.58
C ALA A 621 -30.10 -3.13 3.89
N VAL A 622 -29.04 -2.87 4.68
CA VAL A 622 -28.58 -1.49 4.99
C VAL A 622 -28.14 -0.76 3.73
N ILE A 623 -27.45 -1.46 2.82
CA ILE A 623 -26.98 -0.86 1.56
C ILE A 623 -28.17 -0.62 0.61
N ALA A 624 -29.09 -1.59 0.48
CA ALA A 624 -30.27 -1.47 -0.36
C ALA A 624 -31.20 -0.33 0.09
N ALA A 625 -31.33 -0.11 1.40
CA ALA A 625 -32.12 1.01 1.95
C ALA A 625 -31.54 2.38 1.58
N LYS A 626 -30.24 2.46 1.23
CA LYS A 626 -29.55 3.68 0.77
C LYS A 626 -29.55 3.85 -0.75
N LYS A 627 -30.19 2.94 -1.50
CA LYS A 627 -30.17 2.97 -2.97
C LYS A 627 -30.73 4.30 -3.48
N VAL A 628 -29.83 5.15 -3.96
CA VAL A 628 -30.16 6.46 -4.51
C VAL A 628 -30.61 6.29 -5.95
N GLN A 629 -31.71 6.97 -6.31
CA GLN A 629 -32.08 7.12 -7.74
C GLN A 629 -30.94 7.78 -8.51
N MET A 630 -30.85 7.50 -9.82
CA MET A 630 -29.86 8.08 -10.72
C MET A 630 -29.67 9.57 -10.47
N SER A 631 -28.44 10.00 -10.16
CA SER A 631 -28.15 11.42 -9.96
C SER A 631 -28.10 12.16 -11.30
N PRO A 632 -28.36 13.50 -11.34
CA PRO A 632 -28.17 14.29 -12.56
C PRO A 632 -26.76 14.20 -13.13
N GLU A 633 -25.77 13.99 -12.29
CA GLU A 633 -24.38 13.85 -12.67
C GLU A 633 -24.11 12.51 -13.36
N ASP A 634 -24.59 11.40 -12.76
CA ASP A 634 -24.49 10.08 -13.39
C ASP A 634 -25.18 10.04 -14.74
N ALA A 635 -26.36 10.70 -14.84
CA ALA A 635 -27.08 10.81 -16.10
C ALA A 635 -26.29 11.58 -17.17
N ARG A 636 -25.54 12.64 -16.78
CA ARG A 636 -24.66 13.36 -17.73
C ARG A 636 -23.53 12.48 -18.24
N ASP A 637 -22.93 11.67 -17.37
CA ASP A 637 -21.84 10.78 -17.75
C ASP A 637 -22.33 9.66 -18.66
N LEU A 638 -23.48 9.07 -18.36
CA LEU A 638 -24.16 8.13 -19.26
C LEU A 638 -24.48 8.74 -20.62
N ALA A 639 -24.92 10.00 -20.63
CA ALA A 639 -25.19 10.71 -21.89
C ALA A 639 -23.90 10.98 -22.69
N ARG A 640 -22.78 11.28 -22.05
CA ARG A 640 -21.47 11.38 -22.73
C ARG A 640 -21.10 10.06 -23.38
N ARG A 641 -21.29 8.93 -22.68
CA ARG A 641 -21.07 7.59 -23.24
C ARG A 641 -22.04 7.29 -24.39
N ALA A 642 -23.29 7.71 -24.28
CA ALA A 642 -24.27 7.60 -25.37
C ALA A 642 -23.86 8.37 -26.67
N VAL A 643 -23.19 9.50 -26.50
CA VAL A 643 -22.61 10.24 -27.66
C VAL A 643 -21.50 9.42 -28.32
N LYS A 644 -20.58 8.87 -27.54
CA LYS A 644 -19.51 7.97 -28.02
C LYS A 644 -20.11 6.74 -28.71
N PHE A 645 -21.08 6.08 -28.09
CA PHE A 645 -21.82 4.96 -28.69
C PHE A 645 -22.43 5.31 -30.04
N LYS A 646 -23.03 6.51 -30.16
CA LYS A 646 -23.57 6.99 -31.44
C LYS A 646 -22.50 7.17 -32.50
N GLN A 647 -21.32 7.68 -32.15
CA GLN A 647 -20.21 7.84 -33.09
C GLN A 647 -19.70 6.47 -33.58
N GLU A 648 -19.62 5.48 -32.71
CA GLU A 648 -19.12 4.14 -33.02
C GLU A 648 -20.15 3.27 -33.78
N ARG A 649 -21.43 3.36 -33.39
CA ARG A 649 -22.51 2.49 -33.89
C ARG A 649 -23.44 3.15 -34.91
N GLY A 650 -23.30 4.43 -35.14
CA GLY A 650 -24.14 5.21 -36.08
C GLY A 650 -25.60 5.41 -35.63
N ARG A 651 -25.98 5.00 -34.42
CA ARG A 651 -27.32 5.13 -33.83
C ARG A 651 -27.27 5.49 -32.36
N LEU A 652 -28.35 6.06 -31.83
CA LEU A 652 -28.49 6.30 -30.40
C LEU A 652 -28.74 4.98 -29.65
N PRO A 653 -28.33 4.85 -28.34
CA PRO A 653 -28.69 3.73 -27.51
C PRO A 653 -30.19 3.67 -27.28
N SER A 654 -30.72 2.44 -27.12
CA SER A 654 -32.17 2.19 -27.05
C SER A 654 -32.55 1.68 -25.62
N LEU A 655 -33.68 2.17 -25.09
CA LEU A 655 -34.30 1.68 -23.86
C LEU A 655 -34.77 0.22 -23.96
N THR A 656 -34.96 -0.28 -25.17
CA THR A 656 -35.38 -1.66 -25.45
C THR A 656 -34.23 -2.57 -25.87
N ALA A 657 -33.00 -2.09 -25.76
CA ALA A 657 -31.83 -2.89 -26.08
C ALA A 657 -31.72 -4.11 -25.17
N GLN A 658 -31.21 -5.21 -25.73
CA GLN A 658 -30.91 -6.41 -24.95
C GLN A 658 -29.62 -6.29 -24.14
N ASP A 659 -28.69 -5.45 -24.63
CA ASP A 659 -27.46 -5.11 -23.94
C ASP A 659 -27.77 -4.19 -22.74
N PRO A 660 -27.50 -4.61 -21.50
CA PRO A 660 -27.79 -3.84 -20.30
C PRO A 660 -27.08 -2.46 -20.30
N TRP A 661 -25.85 -2.41 -20.82
CA TRP A 661 -25.07 -1.16 -20.88
C TRP A 661 -25.69 -0.16 -21.88
N GLU A 662 -26.09 -0.62 -23.05
CA GLU A 662 -26.81 0.22 -24.01
C GLU A 662 -28.10 0.77 -23.39
N LYS A 663 -28.88 -0.09 -22.72
CA LYS A 663 -30.11 0.30 -22.02
C LYS A 663 -29.82 1.36 -20.96
N LYS A 664 -28.75 1.20 -20.17
CA LYS A 664 -28.37 2.13 -19.11
C LYS A 664 -28.01 3.51 -19.66
N MET A 665 -27.27 3.55 -20.76
CA MET A 665 -26.99 4.82 -21.47
C MET A 665 -28.26 5.51 -21.94
N ALA A 666 -29.21 4.75 -22.48
CA ALA A 666 -30.51 5.29 -22.93
C ALA A 666 -31.33 5.84 -21.74
N GLU A 667 -31.32 5.19 -20.59
CA GLU A 667 -31.96 5.65 -19.35
C GLU A 667 -31.37 6.99 -18.88
N GLY A 668 -30.04 7.15 -18.92
CA GLY A 668 -29.36 8.42 -18.59
C GLY A 668 -29.79 9.57 -19.52
N VAL A 669 -29.85 9.32 -20.82
CA VAL A 669 -30.32 10.30 -21.79
C VAL A 669 -31.79 10.68 -21.54
N ALA A 670 -32.65 9.69 -21.28
CA ALA A 670 -34.08 9.91 -20.99
C ALA A 670 -34.26 10.69 -19.67
N PHE A 671 -33.45 10.43 -18.66
CA PHE A 671 -33.47 11.17 -17.39
C PHE A 671 -33.16 12.67 -17.61
N LEU A 672 -32.08 12.99 -18.34
CA LEU A 672 -31.73 14.38 -18.65
C LEU A 672 -32.78 15.08 -19.48
N ALA A 673 -33.41 14.36 -20.41
CA ALA A 673 -34.50 14.93 -21.22
C ALA A 673 -35.71 15.31 -20.37
N ARG A 674 -36.10 14.48 -19.39
CA ARG A 674 -37.16 14.78 -18.42
C ARG A 674 -36.82 16.00 -17.57
N MET A 675 -35.61 16.03 -16.97
CA MET A 675 -35.15 17.17 -16.18
C MET A 675 -35.20 18.50 -16.97
N LYS A 676 -34.83 18.45 -18.25
CA LYS A 676 -34.89 19.64 -19.12
C LYS A 676 -36.31 20.09 -19.38
N GLN A 677 -37.25 19.15 -19.56
CA GLN A 677 -38.68 19.47 -19.71
C GLN A 677 -39.29 20.06 -18.43
N GLU A 678 -38.96 19.49 -17.27
CA GLU A 678 -39.40 20.01 -15.99
C GLU A 678 -38.88 21.41 -15.71
N ALA A 679 -37.58 21.66 -16.01
CA ALA A 679 -36.99 23.02 -15.92
C ALA A 679 -37.54 24.05 -16.93
N ALA A 680 -38.14 23.59 -18.02
CA ALA A 680 -38.75 24.47 -19.02
C ALA A 680 -40.24 24.78 -18.72
N ASN A 681 -40.88 23.94 -17.91
CA ASN A 681 -42.32 24.08 -17.50
C ASN A 681 -42.50 24.68 -16.10
N GLY A 682 -41.45 24.88 -15.31
CA GLY A 682 -41.43 25.59 -14.03
C GLY A 682 -40.80 26.97 -14.17
#